data_da22ed8a99d536a90aff6f06d43d10d5
#
_entry.id   da22ed8a99d536a90aff6f06d43d10d5
#
_cell.length_a   1.000
_cell.length_b   1.000
_cell.length_c   1.000
_cell.angle_alpha   90.00
_cell.angle_beta   90.00
_cell.angle_gamma   90.00
#
_symmetry.space_group_name_H-M   'P 1'
#
loop_
_entity.id
_entity.type
_entity.pdbx_description
1 polymer ?
#
loop_
_entity_poly.entity_id
_entity_poly.type
_entity_poly.pdbx_seq_one_letter_code
_entity_poly.pdbx_strand_id
1 'polypeptide(L)'
;MNRTACRLMVGVCLSLPGAAFASPPLPTDPRIQTGQLANGVKWVFYENANPPGKLYFMMHVRTGSLNETDEQRGLSHFLEHMAFNGTENFPPGQLIPFFESIGMKFGADLNASTSYDRTNYSLNLPTTQPEQIDKALMTLSDYAFRMLLDEKEIDEERGVILEESRSRKSASQRIREKLWPELFEGSRFAVRVPIGIEEVIAGAPRSEFVKYYRTWYRPENVTVIMAGDTKVQPILPMLEKWFGAYRSEVPAAEPLPAGLKPFDRERAIVVSDPEQTSCSVQLCNVLPGRPSAATVEQFRVELLEELATRLFMRRCDERIKKGEAAFRGAQAGVEDFFREAVMVTAAASGEPGDWNKMLEQLIIELRRACEQGFTDYELDLVKKQTLASAERGVRVEPTISSSSILKTLVASVHDGEPVLSAQQYLDLVREILPGITASEVGETFKGHFDRRTYAYVLTIPEKPGLPVPARDDVLAAARAAWARRLEQTSAQQVAATLPPVNGTGRIVDAVTEEQFGVTSAWLENGIRVHHRYMDYKKDQVLVRINFAGGGIEETADNLGVTSVASLVFTAPATSQLSSTAIRDLRAGVNISVGGGMADDETFSVRLGGSPNDLEFGLHLAHTLMTDGRIEETVFKNWRISTLRSLEKRERDVGAHAADALAELISGGDPRRRTVRKEEVERLTLEQGQAWFERICRQAPAEVAIVGDISWEQVRPLVERYLGTLPTRPRSAGHLDELRTLRRKSGPLVANLTVNTLTPAAVAYAGFIGCEGRHVDDRRALQIAESIISTRLIKRVREELALVYSISASNSAAWIYRDAGLFRAGSKCKPENAELVAQEVHAILRDFAETGPTAEELDNARKQILNRLDVGIREPDYWLGFLEHLDLHGRSLSEITSQRDHYERLTAADVQAAFRKYYVPARMFTVTAVPAEASAVAAGGVGSVTAAASQPE
;
A
#
# COMPACT_ATOMS: atom_id res chain seq x y z
N MET A 1 -3.65 -26.69 -92.72
CA MET A 1 -2.31 -26.87 -92.12
C MET A 1 -1.81 -25.51 -91.67
N ASN A 2 -1.34 -25.42 -90.52
CA ASN A 2 -0.73 -24.28 -89.76
C ASN A 2 -1.70 -23.49 -88.91
N ARG A 3 -1.46 -23.72 -87.63
CA ARG A 3 -2.04 -23.06 -86.41
C ARG A 3 -1.31 -21.75 -86.08
N THR A 4 -2.07 -20.72 -86.05
CA THR A 4 -1.60 -19.39 -85.66
C THR A 4 -1.67 -19.27 -84.12
N ALA A 5 -0.52 -18.90 -83.49
CA ALA A 5 -0.41 -18.67 -82.02
C ALA A 5 -0.95 -17.31 -81.69
N CYS A 6 -1.86 -17.25 -80.73
CA CYS A 6 -2.32 -16.02 -80.04
C CYS A 6 -1.38 -15.73 -78.89
N ARG A 7 -0.66 -14.61 -78.90
CA ARG A 7 0.15 -14.10 -77.78
C ARG A 7 -0.73 -13.27 -76.87
N LEU A 8 -0.95 -13.76 -75.67
CA LEU A 8 -1.48 -12.96 -74.55
C LEU A 8 -0.36 -12.09 -73.99
N MET A 9 -0.53 -10.79 -74.01
CA MET A 9 0.27 -9.85 -73.23
C MET A 9 -0.25 -9.91 -71.79
N VAL A 10 0.55 -10.48 -70.87
CA VAL A 10 0.36 -10.36 -69.45
C VAL A 10 1.05 -9.06 -68.99
N GLY A 11 0.25 -8.06 -68.64
CA GLY A 11 0.72 -6.86 -67.97
C GLY A 11 1.23 -7.21 -66.57
N VAL A 12 2.53 -7.09 -66.32
CA VAL A 12 3.14 -7.16 -65.01
C VAL A 12 2.86 -5.84 -64.30
N CYS A 13 1.86 -5.79 -63.43
CA CYS A 13 1.76 -4.75 -62.40
C CYS A 13 2.92 -4.98 -61.42
N LEU A 14 4.00 -4.21 -61.52
CA LEU A 14 4.96 -4.04 -60.45
C LEU A 14 4.24 -3.35 -59.28
N SER A 15 3.75 -4.14 -58.33
CA SER A 15 3.44 -3.63 -56.99
C SER A 15 4.77 -3.31 -56.34
N LEU A 16 5.10 -2.02 -56.23
CA LEU A 16 6.11 -1.52 -55.31
C LEU A 16 5.72 -1.99 -53.90
N PRO A 17 6.62 -2.65 -53.17
CA PRO A 17 6.36 -2.85 -51.76
C PRO A 17 6.27 -1.47 -51.12
N GLY A 18 5.11 -1.12 -50.58
CA GLY A 18 4.96 0.05 -49.72
C GLY A 18 6.01 -0.08 -48.61
N ALA A 19 6.93 0.85 -48.58
CA ALA A 19 7.80 1.00 -47.43
C ALA A 19 6.87 1.19 -46.22
N ALA A 20 6.76 0.17 -45.40
CA ALA A 20 6.18 0.30 -44.08
C ALA A 20 7.09 1.32 -43.36
N PHE A 21 6.66 2.56 -43.28
CA PHE A 21 7.32 3.54 -42.41
C PHE A 21 7.30 2.95 -41.02
N ALA A 22 8.51 2.64 -40.52
CA ALA A 22 8.65 2.21 -39.13
C ALA A 22 8.01 3.29 -38.23
N SER A 23 7.15 2.87 -37.33
CA SER A 23 6.52 3.81 -36.36
C SER A 23 7.64 4.59 -35.62
N PRO A 24 7.49 5.90 -35.40
CA PRO A 24 8.50 6.70 -34.73
C PRO A 24 8.80 6.14 -33.35
N PRO A 25 10.07 6.20 -32.89
CA PRO A 25 10.44 5.80 -31.54
C PRO A 25 9.77 6.70 -30.51
N LEU A 26 9.47 6.15 -29.32
CA LEU A 26 9.05 6.95 -28.19
C LEU A 26 10.15 7.92 -27.78
N PRO A 27 9.83 9.17 -27.45
CA PRO A 27 10.80 10.10 -26.90
C PRO A 27 11.24 9.65 -25.50
N THR A 28 12.43 10.10 -25.09
CA THR A 28 12.92 9.92 -23.72
C THR A 28 12.99 11.28 -23.04
N ASP A 29 12.68 11.33 -21.75
CA ASP A 29 12.81 12.54 -20.94
C ASP A 29 14.27 13.05 -21.01
N PRO A 30 14.53 14.25 -21.55
CA PRO A 30 15.89 14.76 -21.74
C PRO A 30 16.62 15.07 -20.43
N ARG A 31 15.92 15.07 -19.29
CA ARG A 31 16.51 15.27 -17.97
C ARG A 31 17.24 14.02 -17.46
N ILE A 32 16.96 12.86 -18.04
CA ILE A 32 17.61 11.60 -17.67
C ILE A 32 19.01 11.56 -18.29
N GLN A 33 20.01 11.40 -17.45
CA GLN A 33 21.40 11.24 -17.84
C GLN A 33 21.78 9.78 -17.65
N THR A 34 22.42 9.18 -18.65
CA THR A 34 22.82 7.77 -18.62
C THR A 34 24.26 7.62 -19.09
N GLY A 35 24.90 6.54 -18.67
CA GLY A 35 26.21 6.17 -19.16
C GLY A 35 26.62 4.76 -18.74
N GLN A 36 27.80 4.36 -19.19
CA GLN A 36 28.36 3.06 -18.93
C GLN A 36 29.85 3.18 -18.62
N LEU A 37 30.33 2.49 -17.59
CA LEU A 37 31.76 2.39 -17.30
C LEU A 37 32.43 1.40 -18.24
N ALA A 38 33.76 1.49 -18.35
CA ALA A 38 34.54 0.63 -19.26
C ALA A 38 34.41 -0.87 -19.00
N ASN A 39 34.02 -1.26 -17.80
CA ASN A 39 33.78 -2.66 -17.41
C ASN A 39 32.37 -3.17 -17.68
N GLY A 40 31.43 -2.30 -18.09
CA GLY A 40 30.06 -2.68 -18.39
C GLY A 40 29.00 -2.23 -17.37
N VAL A 41 29.39 -1.76 -16.18
CA VAL A 41 28.45 -1.19 -15.20
C VAL A 41 27.74 0.02 -15.79
N LYS A 42 26.42 0.04 -15.73
CA LYS A 42 25.60 1.13 -16.23
C LYS A 42 25.21 2.06 -15.07
N TRP A 43 24.93 3.31 -15.42
CA TRP A 43 24.38 4.26 -14.46
C TRP A 43 23.30 5.12 -15.11
N VAL A 44 22.32 5.52 -14.29
CA VAL A 44 21.22 6.42 -14.64
C VAL A 44 21.12 7.48 -13.55
N PHE A 45 20.95 8.73 -13.94
CA PHE A 45 20.84 9.85 -13.01
C PHE A 45 19.72 10.81 -13.42
N TYR A 46 18.97 11.29 -12.41
CA TYR A 46 17.97 12.34 -12.57
C TYR A 46 18.18 13.41 -11.50
N GLU A 47 18.44 14.64 -11.92
CA GLU A 47 18.57 15.77 -11.01
C GLU A 47 17.19 16.24 -10.53
N ASN A 48 16.96 16.21 -9.23
CA ASN A 48 15.70 16.64 -8.62
C ASN A 48 15.88 17.09 -7.16
N ALA A 49 15.51 18.34 -6.87
CA ALA A 49 15.64 18.94 -5.53
C ALA A 49 14.41 18.73 -4.63
N ASN A 50 13.62 17.70 -4.86
CA ASN A 50 12.45 17.39 -4.03
C ASN A 50 12.54 15.99 -3.41
N PRO A 51 12.84 15.88 -2.09
CA PRO A 51 13.19 16.96 -1.15
C PRO A 51 14.62 17.47 -1.37
N PRO A 52 14.89 18.76 -1.01
CA PRO A 52 16.22 19.32 -1.16
C PRO A 52 17.24 18.68 -0.22
N GLY A 53 18.51 18.68 -0.67
CA GLY A 53 19.64 18.17 0.10
C GLY A 53 19.66 16.66 0.28
N LYS A 54 18.90 15.88 -0.49
CA LYS A 54 18.84 14.41 -0.41
C LYS A 54 19.21 13.74 -1.72
N LEU A 55 19.77 12.52 -1.62
CA LEU A 55 20.13 11.70 -2.77
C LEU A 55 19.71 10.25 -2.53
N TYR A 56 18.99 9.71 -3.50
CA TYR A 56 18.43 8.35 -3.47
C TYR A 56 19.17 7.47 -4.47
N PHE A 57 19.55 6.29 -4.01
CA PHE A 57 20.22 5.27 -4.83
C PHE A 57 19.38 4.01 -4.90
N MET A 58 19.45 3.37 -6.06
CA MET A 58 19.06 1.99 -6.27
C MET A 58 20.12 1.29 -7.11
N MET A 59 20.77 0.30 -6.56
CA MET A 59 21.56 -0.63 -7.35
C MET A 59 20.66 -1.77 -7.80
N HIS A 60 20.46 -1.87 -9.11
CA HIS A 60 19.69 -2.91 -9.77
C HIS A 60 20.65 -3.98 -10.30
N VAL A 61 20.48 -5.22 -9.86
CA VAL A 61 21.20 -6.39 -10.35
C VAL A 61 20.22 -7.27 -11.12
N ARG A 62 20.51 -7.51 -12.40
CA ARG A 62 19.63 -8.24 -13.32
C ARG A 62 19.77 -9.76 -13.11
N THR A 63 19.48 -10.22 -11.91
CA THR A 63 19.41 -11.62 -11.52
C THR A 63 18.51 -11.81 -10.30
N GLY A 64 17.83 -12.94 -10.25
CA GLY A 64 16.98 -13.36 -9.16
C GLY A 64 16.80 -14.89 -9.15
N SER A 65 15.74 -15.37 -8.54
CA SER A 65 15.55 -16.81 -8.31
C SER A 65 15.38 -17.65 -9.59
N LEU A 66 15.00 -17.06 -10.73
CA LEU A 66 14.98 -17.80 -12.00
C LEU A 66 16.35 -18.32 -12.43
N ASN A 67 17.44 -17.71 -11.99
CA ASN A 67 18.79 -18.12 -12.35
C ASN A 67 19.40 -19.14 -11.37
N GLU A 68 18.67 -19.58 -10.34
CA GLU A 68 19.13 -20.59 -9.39
C GLU A 68 19.11 -22.01 -9.98
N THR A 69 20.09 -22.84 -9.64
CA THR A 69 20.00 -24.29 -9.84
C THR A 69 19.12 -24.94 -8.77
N ASP A 70 18.89 -26.26 -8.80
CA ASP A 70 18.08 -26.93 -7.77
C ASP A 70 18.74 -26.86 -6.38
N GLU A 71 20.09 -26.89 -6.34
CA GLU A 71 20.88 -26.78 -5.11
C GLU A 71 20.95 -25.32 -4.58
N GLN A 72 20.49 -24.35 -5.35
CA GLN A 72 20.56 -22.91 -5.04
C GLN A 72 19.20 -22.28 -4.73
N ARG A 73 18.12 -23.06 -4.63
CA ARG A 73 16.75 -22.53 -4.45
C ARG A 73 16.62 -21.72 -3.17
N GLY A 74 16.53 -20.39 -3.34
CA GLY A 74 16.46 -19.40 -2.27
C GLY A 74 17.75 -18.65 -2.00
N LEU A 75 18.88 -19.02 -2.65
CA LEU A 75 20.16 -18.36 -2.41
C LEU A 75 20.24 -16.94 -2.97
N SER A 76 19.46 -16.61 -3.99
CA SER A 76 19.38 -15.22 -4.49
C SER A 76 18.84 -14.25 -3.42
N HIS A 77 17.82 -14.68 -2.69
CA HIS A 77 17.25 -13.94 -1.57
C HIS A 77 18.17 -13.99 -0.35
N PHE A 78 18.79 -15.12 -0.06
CA PHE A 78 19.74 -15.24 1.03
C PHE A 78 20.97 -14.32 0.82
N LEU A 79 21.49 -14.20 -0.40
CA LEU A 79 22.57 -13.27 -0.74
C LEU A 79 22.15 -11.80 -0.54
N GLU A 80 20.90 -11.48 -0.74
CA GLU A 80 20.37 -10.17 -0.42
C GLU A 80 20.59 -9.83 1.07
N HIS A 81 20.30 -10.76 1.97
CA HIS A 81 20.56 -10.63 3.42
C HIS A 81 22.05 -10.51 3.72
N MET A 82 22.86 -11.36 3.08
CA MET A 82 24.31 -11.38 3.29
C MET A 82 25.00 -10.07 2.91
N ALA A 83 24.40 -9.22 2.08
CA ALA A 83 24.91 -7.89 1.80
C ALA A 83 25.02 -7.01 3.04
N PHE A 84 24.21 -7.26 4.06
CA PHE A 84 24.22 -6.54 5.34
C PHE A 84 25.13 -7.21 6.39
N ASN A 85 25.56 -8.45 6.15
CA ASN A 85 26.28 -9.30 7.09
C ASN A 85 27.79 -9.40 6.82
N GLY A 86 28.35 -8.33 6.24
CA GLY A 86 29.80 -8.16 6.07
C GLY A 86 30.26 -8.05 4.62
N THR A 87 31.01 -7.01 4.39
CA THR A 87 31.69 -6.72 3.13
C THR A 87 33.16 -6.41 3.38
N GLU A 88 33.94 -6.27 2.30
CA GLU A 88 35.37 -5.96 2.41
C GLU A 88 35.64 -4.66 3.20
N ASN A 89 34.80 -3.62 2.99
CA ASN A 89 34.98 -2.32 3.64
C ASN A 89 34.13 -2.14 4.91
N PHE A 90 33.15 -2.99 5.14
CA PHE A 90 32.33 -3.03 6.34
C PHE A 90 32.29 -4.45 6.92
N PRO A 91 33.16 -4.76 7.91
CA PRO A 91 33.05 -6.01 8.66
C PRO A 91 31.65 -6.22 9.26
N PRO A 92 31.27 -7.47 9.59
CA PRO A 92 30.00 -7.77 10.21
C PRO A 92 29.65 -6.85 11.37
N GLY A 93 28.41 -6.38 11.45
CA GLY A 93 27.89 -5.49 12.49
C GLY A 93 28.31 -4.02 12.41
N GLN A 94 29.09 -3.57 11.40
CA GLN A 94 29.55 -2.17 11.31
C GLN A 94 28.76 -1.31 10.36
N LEU A 95 28.13 -1.89 9.35
CA LEU A 95 27.42 -1.17 8.28
C LEU A 95 26.21 -0.39 8.81
N ILE A 96 25.33 -1.07 9.53
CA ILE A 96 24.10 -0.46 10.07
C ILE A 96 24.41 0.67 11.04
N PRO A 97 25.27 0.51 12.05
CA PRO A 97 25.66 1.61 12.94
C PRO A 97 26.26 2.82 12.22
N PHE A 98 27.04 2.58 11.15
CA PHE A 98 27.58 3.69 10.35
C PHE A 98 26.45 4.53 9.73
N PHE A 99 25.48 3.90 9.06
CA PHE A 99 24.37 4.64 8.44
C PHE A 99 23.41 5.24 9.48
N GLU A 100 23.20 4.60 10.60
CA GLU A 100 22.43 5.18 11.71
C GLU A 100 23.11 6.44 12.29
N SER A 101 24.45 6.49 12.34
CA SER A 101 25.19 7.65 12.83
C SER A 101 25.00 8.92 11.99
N ILE A 102 24.60 8.79 10.73
CA ILE A 102 24.23 9.91 9.85
C ILE A 102 22.72 10.14 9.78
N GLY A 103 21.95 9.46 10.64
CA GLY A 103 20.50 9.65 10.79
C GLY A 103 19.65 8.85 9.79
N MET A 104 20.19 7.79 9.18
CA MET A 104 19.41 6.82 8.40
C MET A 104 18.80 5.77 9.32
N LYS A 105 17.71 5.13 8.84
CA LYS A 105 17.06 4.04 9.54
C LYS A 105 17.08 2.77 8.68
N PHE A 106 17.57 1.66 9.28
CA PHE A 106 17.50 0.35 8.64
C PHE A 106 16.04 -0.05 8.33
N GLY A 107 15.84 -0.64 7.17
CA GLY A 107 14.52 -1.01 6.64
C GLY A 107 13.78 0.13 5.92
N ALA A 108 13.99 1.40 6.31
CA ALA A 108 13.36 2.56 5.67
C ALA A 108 14.28 3.27 4.67
N ASP A 109 15.53 3.50 5.04
CA ASP A 109 16.51 4.23 4.21
C ASP A 109 17.59 3.32 3.62
N LEU A 110 17.80 2.14 4.20
CA LEU A 110 18.71 1.10 3.76
C LEU A 110 17.91 -0.20 3.70
N ASN A 111 17.69 -0.73 2.49
CA ASN A 111 16.86 -1.91 2.28
C ASN A 111 17.25 -2.65 0.99
N ALA A 112 16.77 -3.87 0.82
CA ALA A 112 16.93 -4.63 -0.40
C ALA A 112 15.66 -5.44 -0.75
N SER A 113 15.61 -6.03 -1.92
CA SER A 113 14.52 -6.90 -2.35
C SER A 113 14.95 -7.83 -3.48
N THR A 114 14.52 -9.07 -3.42
CA THR A 114 14.74 -10.09 -4.45
C THR A 114 13.42 -10.52 -5.10
N SER A 115 13.43 -10.59 -6.43
CA SER A 115 12.34 -11.11 -7.24
C SER A 115 12.80 -12.34 -8.06
N TYR A 116 11.99 -12.76 -9.00
CA TYR A 116 12.33 -13.87 -9.91
C TYR A 116 13.51 -13.54 -10.82
N ASP A 117 13.64 -12.30 -11.29
CA ASP A 117 14.58 -11.88 -12.34
C ASP A 117 15.50 -10.72 -11.94
N ARG A 118 15.36 -10.19 -10.71
CA ARG A 118 16.14 -9.05 -10.23
C ARG A 118 16.37 -9.07 -8.74
N THR A 119 17.46 -8.42 -8.32
CA THR A 119 17.75 -8.05 -6.94
C THR A 119 18.06 -6.57 -6.89
N ASN A 120 17.42 -5.82 -5.99
CA ASN A 120 17.57 -4.39 -5.84
C ASN A 120 18.08 -4.04 -4.44
N TYR A 121 19.03 -3.10 -4.35
CA TYR A 121 19.56 -2.57 -3.10
C TYR A 121 19.32 -1.06 -3.07
N SER A 122 18.56 -0.57 -2.10
CA SER A 122 18.24 0.84 -1.94
C SER A 122 19.02 1.49 -0.82
N LEU A 123 19.45 2.74 -1.05
CA LEU A 123 20.15 3.56 -0.09
C LEU A 123 19.71 5.01 -0.26
N ASN A 124 19.06 5.57 0.78
CA ASN A 124 18.46 6.90 0.74
C ASN A 124 19.25 7.85 1.66
N LEU A 125 20.22 8.59 1.08
CA LEU A 125 21.03 9.52 1.85
C LEU A 125 20.22 10.76 2.27
N PRO A 126 20.26 11.13 3.57
CA PRO A 126 19.67 12.37 4.07
C PRO A 126 20.50 13.61 3.72
N THR A 127 21.56 13.47 2.91
CA THR A 127 22.53 14.50 2.60
C THR A 127 23.12 14.32 1.21
N THR A 128 23.67 15.40 0.64
CA THR A 128 24.45 15.40 -0.61
C THR A 128 25.94 15.68 -0.36
N GLN A 129 26.41 15.50 0.84
CA GLN A 129 27.83 15.66 1.20
C GLN A 129 28.71 14.65 0.45
N PRO A 130 29.81 15.08 -0.24
CA PRO A 130 30.62 14.20 -1.08
C PRO A 130 31.15 12.96 -0.37
N GLU A 131 31.56 13.10 0.91
CA GLU A 131 32.06 11.97 1.70
C GLU A 131 30.98 10.89 1.93
N GLN A 132 29.72 11.31 2.16
CA GLN A 132 28.63 10.37 2.36
C GLN A 132 28.19 9.71 1.03
N ILE A 133 28.26 10.45 -0.07
CA ILE A 133 28.04 9.90 -1.42
C ILE A 133 29.13 8.86 -1.75
N ASP A 134 30.41 9.16 -1.48
CA ASP A 134 31.52 8.23 -1.71
C ASP A 134 31.33 6.93 -0.88
N LYS A 135 30.92 7.06 0.39
CA LYS A 135 30.60 5.91 1.26
C LYS A 135 29.41 5.09 0.76
N ALA A 136 28.34 5.74 0.29
CA ALA A 136 27.19 5.06 -0.27
C ALA A 136 27.57 4.25 -1.53
N LEU A 137 28.32 4.84 -2.42
CA LEU A 137 28.79 4.15 -3.63
C LEU A 137 29.76 3.02 -3.32
N MET A 138 30.63 3.20 -2.32
CA MET A 138 31.49 2.15 -1.79
C MET A 138 30.64 0.96 -1.31
N THR A 139 29.61 1.23 -0.48
CA THR A 139 28.70 0.20 0.03
C THR A 139 27.99 -0.57 -1.08
N LEU A 140 27.41 0.14 -2.04
CA LEU A 140 26.72 -0.50 -3.17
C LEU A 140 27.68 -1.32 -4.03
N SER A 141 28.91 -0.84 -4.22
CA SER A 141 29.95 -1.60 -4.92
C SER A 141 30.41 -2.83 -4.13
N ASP A 142 30.45 -2.75 -2.82
CA ASP A 142 30.73 -3.89 -1.95
C ASP A 142 29.62 -4.95 -2.06
N TYR A 143 28.35 -4.55 -2.06
CA TYR A 143 27.23 -5.45 -2.31
C TYR A 143 27.34 -6.14 -3.68
N ALA A 144 27.74 -5.39 -4.70
CA ALA A 144 27.88 -5.92 -6.04
C ALA A 144 29.04 -6.92 -6.17
N PHE A 145 30.20 -6.69 -5.51
CA PHE A 145 31.43 -7.36 -5.88
C PHE A 145 32.31 -7.84 -4.70
N ARG A 146 31.99 -7.48 -3.44
CA ARG A 146 32.90 -7.66 -2.31
C ARG A 146 32.22 -8.15 -1.03
N MET A 147 31.10 -8.91 -1.14
CA MET A 147 30.51 -9.61 0.00
C MET A 147 31.50 -10.64 0.52
N LEU A 148 31.70 -10.72 1.85
CA LEU A 148 32.62 -11.68 2.46
C LEU A 148 32.07 -13.11 2.42
N LEU A 149 30.77 -13.25 2.55
CA LEU A 149 30.08 -14.55 2.60
C LEU A 149 30.74 -15.46 3.65
N ASP A 150 31.01 -14.91 4.83
CA ASP A 150 31.60 -15.64 5.94
C ASP A 150 30.67 -16.80 6.36
N GLU A 151 31.27 -17.99 6.63
CA GLU A 151 30.50 -19.19 6.93
C GLU A 151 29.71 -19.03 8.24
N LYS A 152 30.30 -18.37 9.24
CA LYS A 152 29.64 -18.08 10.51
C LYS A 152 28.42 -17.18 10.32
N GLU A 153 28.56 -16.09 9.56
CA GLU A 153 27.47 -15.16 9.27
C GLU A 153 26.35 -15.81 8.44
N ILE A 154 26.70 -16.67 7.47
CA ILE A 154 25.74 -17.49 6.73
C ILE A 154 24.95 -18.38 7.70
N ASP A 155 25.61 -19.08 8.62
CA ASP A 155 24.95 -19.99 9.56
C ASP A 155 24.05 -19.26 10.55
N GLU A 156 24.46 -18.08 11.03
CA GLU A 156 23.63 -17.22 11.88
C GLU A 156 22.39 -16.70 11.15
N GLU A 157 22.51 -16.27 9.89
CA GLU A 157 21.41 -15.73 9.09
C GLU A 157 20.37 -16.78 8.62
N ARG A 158 20.74 -18.09 8.55
CA ARG A 158 19.78 -19.17 8.22
C ARG A 158 18.53 -19.12 9.09
N GLY A 159 18.73 -18.89 10.39
CA GLY A 159 17.63 -18.78 11.36
C GLY A 159 16.67 -17.64 11.04
N VAL A 160 17.19 -16.50 10.65
CA VAL A 160 16.41 -15.30 10.30
C VAL A 160 15.56 -15.52 9.05
N ILE A 161 16.14 -16.12 8.00
CA ILE A 161 15.41 -16.40 6.74
C ILE A 161 14.35 -17.48 6.93
N LEU A 162 14.64 -18.53 7.68
CA LEU A 162 13.65 -19.56 8.02
C LEU A 162 12.49 -18.96 8.84
N GLU A 163 12.77 -18.00 9.73
CA GLU A 163 11.73 -17.30 10.47
C GLU A 163 10.92 -16.35 9.58
N GLU A 164 11.56 -15.69 8.62
CA GLU A 164 10.86 -14.91 7.60
C GLU A 164 9.89 -15.79 6.80
N SER A 165 10.35 -16.91 6.27
CA SER A 165 9.52 -17.88 5.54
C SER A 165 8.30 -18.29 6.38
N ARG A 166 8.51 -18.59 7.66
CA ARG A 166 7.44 -18.97 8.58
C ARG A 166 6.47 -17.84 8.86
N SER A 167 6.98 -16.63 9.09
CA SER A 167 6.15 -15.44 9.38
C SER A 167 5.19 -15.07 8.24
N ARG A 168 5.53 -15.45 7.01
CA ARG A 168 4.73 -15.23 5.80
C ARG A 168 3.64 -16.30 5.62
N LYS A 169 3.68 -17.44 6.34
CA LYS A 169 2.68 -18.50 6.22
C LYS A 169 1.29 -17.95 6.62
N SER A 170 0.34 -18.07 5.70
CA SER A 170 -1.05 -17.64 5.86
C SER A 170 -1.93 -18.46 4.91
N ALA A 171 -3.26 -18.39 5.04
CA ALA A 171 -4.18 -19.01 4.08
C ALA A 171 -3.87 -18.60 2.62
N SER A 172 -3.62 -17.33 2.38
CA SER A 172 -3.27 -16.83 1.04
C SER A 172 -1.95 -17.40 0.52
N GLN A 173 -0.96 -17.59 1.40
CA GLN A 173 0.31 -18.21 1.02
C GLN A 173 0.12 -19.70 0.70
N ARG A 174 -0.62 -20.46 1.53
CA ARG A 174 -0.93 -21.87 1.26
C ARG A 174 -1.70 -22.06 -0.06
N ILE A 175 -2.64 -21.15 -0.37
CA ILE A 175 -3.35 -21.15 -1.66
C ILE A 175 -2.37 -20.92 -2.81
N ARG A 176 -1.45 -19.96 -2.68
CA ARG A 176 -0.44 -19.68 -3.71
C ARG A 176 0.48 -20.87 -3.94
N GLU A 177 0.94 -21.50 -2.88
CA GLU A 177 1.80 -22.71 -2.93
C GLU A 177 1.13 -23.90 -3.64
N LYS A 178 -0.21 -23.98 -3.56
CA LYS A 178 -0.99 -24.99 -4.31
C LYS A 178 -1.25 -24.56 -5.76
N LEU A 179 -1.56 -23.28 -5.96
CA LEU A 179 -2.00 -22.74 -7.26
C LEU A 179 -0.85 -22.59 -8.27
N TRP A 180 0.28 -22.01 -7.84
CA TRP A 180 1.36 -21.63 -8.76
C TRP A 180 2.02 -22.80 -9.48
N PRO A 181 2.32 -23.93 -8.83
CA PRO A 181 2.85 -25.12 -9.54
C PRO A 181 1.92 -25.63 -10.64
N GLU A 182 0.60 -25.55 -10.45
CA GLU A 182 -0.36 -25.98 -11.45
C GLU A 182 -0.55 -24.92 -12.56
N LEU A 183 -0.61 -23.63 -12.19
CA LEU A 183 -0.83 -22.53 -13.14
C LEU A 183 0.37 -22.38 -14.09
N PHE A 184 1.58 -22.55 -13.57
CA PHE A 184 2.84 -22.38 -14.31
C PHE A 184 3.58 -23.73 -14.53
N GLU A 185 2.82 -24.80 -14.66
CA GLU A 185 3.34 -26.16 -14.87
C GLU A 185 4.40 -26.22 -15.97
N GLY A 186 5.53 -26.86 -15.67
CA GLY A 186 6.65 -27.01 -16.60
C GLY A 186 7.54 -25.78 -16.77
N SER A 187 7.24 -24.67 -16.10
CA SER A 187 8.09 -23.49 -16.07
C SER A 187 8.90 -23.37 -14.78
N ARG A 188 9.94 -22.55 -14.81
CA ARG A 188 10.74 -22.24 -13.62
C ARG A 188 9.96 -21.43 -12.59
N PHE A 189 8.96 -20.64 -13.00
CA PHE A 189 8.08 -19.90 -12.09
C PHE A 189 7.35 -20.82 -11.10
N ALA A 190 7.05 -22.05 -11.49
CA ALA A 190 6.39 -23.02 -10.63
C ALA A 190 7.25 -23.43 -9.41
N VAL A 191 8.58 -23.36 -9.54
CA VAL A 191 9.53 -23.98 -8.59
C VAL A 191 10.63 -23.06 -8.09
N ARG A 192 10.76 -21.83 -8.60
CA ARG A 192 11.80 -20.85 -8.25
C ARG A 192 11.24 -19.67 -7.47
N VAL A 193 10.45 -19.94 -6.43
CA VAL A 193 9.96 -18.89 -5.53
C VAL A 193 11.14 -18.22 -4.83
N PRO A 194 11.27 -16.90 -4.79
CA PRO A 194 12.44 -16.20 -4.25
C PRO A 194 12.80 -16.58 -2.81
N ILE A 195 11.82 -16.84 -1.94
CA ILE A 195 12.08 -17.28 -0.55
C ILE A 195 12.75 -18.65 -0.48
N GLY A 196 12.74 -19.44 -1.56
CA GLY A 196 13.37 -20.74 -1.66
C GLY A 196 12.67 -21.89 -0.94
N ILE A 197 13.44 -22.92 -0.59
CA ILE A 197 12.97 -24.10 0.14
C ILE A 197 13.81 -24.31 1.40
N GLU A 198 13.14 -24.75 2.47
CA GLU A 198 13.74 -24.86 3.81
C GLU A 198 15.00 -25.75 3.82
N GLU A 199 15.00 -26.83 3.04
CA GLU A 199 16.15 -27.77 2.97
C GLU A 199 17.41 -27.12 2.39
N VAL A 200 17.29 -26.30 1.35
CA VAL A 200 18.42 -25.58 0.75
C VAL A 200 18.86 -24.44 1.67
N ILE A 201 17.94 -23.67 2.22
CA ILE A 201 18.27 -22.56 3.14
C ILE A 201 19.01 -23.11 4.36
N ALA A 202 18.56 -24.23 4.93
CA ALA A 202 19.16 -24.84 6.10
C ALA A 202 20.54 -25.49 5.84
N GLY A 203 20.78 -26.02 4.64
CA GLY A 203 21.91 -26.89 4.37
C GLY A 203 22.86 -26.50 3.26
N ALA A 204 22.58 -25.49 2.44
CA ALA A 204 23.46 -25.09 1.34
C ALA A 204 24.86 -24.72 1.84
N PRO A 205 25.94 -25.27 1.28
CA PRO A 205 27.29 -24.93 1.67
C PRO A 205 27.69 -23.56 1.11
N ARG A 206 28.60 -22.88 1.79
CA ARG A 206 29.15 -21.58 1.35
C ARG A 206 29.57 -21.56 -0.13
N SER A 207 30.08 -22.65 -0.66
CA SER A 207 30.50 -22.76 -2.06
C SER A 207 29.39 -22.46 -3.07
N GLU A 208 28.12 -22.81 -2.78
CA GLU A 208 27.00 -22.52 -3.66
C GLU A 208 26.62 -21.03 -3.61
N PHE A 209 26.75 -20.36 -2.45
CA PHE A 209 26.61 -18.89 -2.36
C PHE A 209 27.66 -18.19 -3.20
N VAL A 210 28.93 -18.55 -3.03
CA VAL A 210 30.05 -17.97 -3.81
C VAL A 210 29.86 -18.23 -5.30
N LYS A 211 29.43 -19.42 -5.69
CA LYS A 211 29.18 -19.79 -7.09
C LYS A 211 28.07 -18.92 -7.70
N TYR A 212 26.90 -18.78 -7.02
CA TYR A 212 25.82 -17.93 -7.50
C TYR A 212 26.27 -16.48 -7.58
N TYR A 213 26.87 -15.93 -6.53
CA TYR A 213 27.35 -14.57 -6.46
C TYR A 213 28.34 -14.23 -7.59
N ARG A 214 29.41 -15.02 -7.78
CA ARG A 214 30.40 -14.79 -8.85
C ARG A 214 29.84 -14.96 -10.25
N THR A 215 28.83 -15.81 -10.42
CA THR A 215 28.21 -16.04 -11.73
C THR A 215 27.32 -14.86 -12.14
N TRP A 216 26.55 -14.29 -11.22
CA TRP A 216 25.48 -13.35 -11.57
C TRP A 216 25.72 -11.91 -11.17
N TYR A 217 26.51 -11.65 -10.12
CA TYR A 217 26.88 -10.29 -9.70
C TYR A 217 28.09 -9.81 -10.50
N ARG A 218 27.78 -9.32 -11.69
CA ARG A 218 28.74 -8.99 -12.74
C ARG A 218 28.53 -7.54 -13.20
N PRO A 219 29.58 -6.84 -13.65
CA PRO A 219 29.46 -5.46 -14.14
C PRO A 219 28.31 -5.24 -15.14
N GLU A 220 28.16 -6.13 -16.11
CA GLU A 220 27.14 -6.03 -17.16
C GLU A 220 25.71 -6.23 -16.66
N ASN A 221 25.52 -6.83 -15.49
CA ASN A 221 24.23 -7.03 -14.84
C ASN A 221 23.88 -5.92 -13.82
N VAL A 222 24.84 -5.03 -13.53
CA VAL A 222 24.69 -3.98 -12.51
C VAL A 222 24.35 -2.64 -13.15
N THR A 223 23.29 -2.01 -12.67
CA THR A 223 22.96 -0.62 -12.97
C THR A 223 22.80 0.18 -11.70
N VAL A 224 23.54 1.28 -11.56
CA VAL A 224 23.40 2.22 -10.43
C VAL A 224 22.46 3.33 -10.86
N ILE A 225 21.30 3.42 -10.22
CA ILE A 225 20.24 4.38 -10.54
C ILE A 225 20.18 5.40 -9.40
N MET A 226 20.15 6.69 -9.75
CA MET A 226 20.27 7.77 -8.78
C MET A 226 19.26 8.88 -9.10
N ALA A 227 18.66 9.46 -8.07
CA ALA A 227 17.82 10.66 -8.20
C ALA A 227 17.97 11.54 -6.96
N GLY A 228 18.19 12.84 -7.13
CA GLY A 228 18.32 13.74 -5.98
C GLY A 228 18.89 15.12 -6.29
N ASP A 229 19.12 15.87 -5.21
CA ASP A 229 19.50 17.29 -5.24
C ASP A 229 21.02 17.47 -5.38
N THR A 230 21.57 17.03 -6.51
CA THR A 230 22.99 17.21 -6.85
C THR A 230 23.16 17.09 -8.36
N LYS A 231 24.38 17.34 -8.85
CA LYS A 231 24.79 17.08 -10.24
C LYS A 231 25.46 15.72 -10.36
N VAL A 232 25.41 15.11 -11.54
CA VAL A 232 26.07 13.81 -11.77
C VAL A 232 27.59 13.94 -11.89
N GLN A 233 28.10 15.08 -12.39
CA GLN A 233 29.52 15.29 -12.67
C GLN A 233 30.45 15.02 -11.47
N PRO A 234 30.15 15.46 -10.23
CA PRO A 234 30.95 15.10 -9.05
C PRO A 234 30.87 13.62 -8.68
N ILE A 235 29.81 12.92 -9.08
CA ILE A 235 29.56 11.50 -8.74
C ILE A 235 30.34 10.57 -9.68
N LEU A 236 30.51 10.93 -10.94
CA LEU A 236 31.17 10.07 -11.96
C LEU A 236 32.57 9.56 -11.55
N PRO A 237 33.48 10.41 -10.98
CA PRO A 237 34.77 9.92 -10.50
C PRO A 237 34.65 8.91 -9.35
N MET A 238 33.63 9.05 -8.50
CA MET A 238 33.38 8.12 -7.38
C MET A 238 32.83 6.78 -7.91
N LEU A 239 31.93 6.82 -8.92
CA LEU A 239 31.47 5.62 -9.63
C LEU A 239 32.63 4.87 -10.27
N GLU A 240 33.51 5.56 -11.00
CA GLU A 240 34.68 4.94 -11.62
C GLU A 240 35.62 4.34 -10.57
N LYS A 241 35.85 5.05 -9.45
CA LYS A 241 36.69 4.60 -8.34
C LYS A 241 36.20 3.28 -7.75
N TRP A 242 34.91 3.16 -7.48
CA TRP A 242 34.37 2.02 -6.73
C TRP A 242 33.93 0.86 -7.63
N PHE A 243 33.33 1.16 -8.77
CA PHE A 243 32.80 0.14 -9.69
C PHE A 243 33.73 -0.16 -10.87
N GLY A 244 34.52 0.80 -11.36
CA GLY A 244 35.22 0.71 -12.63
C GLY A 244 36.35 -0.32 -12.66
N ALA A 245 37.01 -0.58 -11.54
CA ALA A 245 38.14 -1.49 -11.44
C ALA A 245 37.77 -2.98 -11.49
N TYR A 246 36.53 -3.33 -11.10
CA TYR A 246 36.13 -4.73 -10.99
C TYR A 246 36.05 -5.43 -12.35
N ARG A 247 36.57 -6.64 -12.44
CA ARG A 247 36.43 -7.57 -13.58
C ARG A 247 35.99 -8.93 -13.07
N SER A 248 35.02 -9.53 -13.76
CA SER A 248 34.61 -10.89 -13.41
C SER A 248 35.65 -11.92 -13.77
N GLU A 249 35.98 -12.81 -12.87
CA GLU A 249 36.92 -13.92 -13.06
C GLU A 249 36.27 -15.12 -13.73
N VAL A 250 34.93 -15.18 -13.71
CA VAL A 250 34.13 -16.29 -14.21
C VAL A 250 33.52 -15.88 -15.56
N PRO A 251 33.44 -16.77 -16.57
CA PRO A 251 32.74 -16.50 -17.81
C PRO A 251 31.28 -16.07 -17.59
N ALA A 252 30.74 -15.27 -18.49
CA ALA A 252 29.33 -14.90 -18.44
C ALA A 252 28.45 -16.15 -18.63
N ALA A 253 27.44 -16.30 -17.78
CA ALA A 253 26.42 -17.32 -17.94
C ALA A 253 25.19 -16.71 -18.65
N GLU A 254 24.61 -17.48 -19.55
CA GLU A 254 23.32 -17.11 -20.13
C GLU A 254 22.20 -17.28 -19.10
N PRO A 255 21.23 -16.34 -19.00
CA PRO A 255 20.07 -16.51 -18.16
C PRO A 255 19.33 -17.79 -18.50
N LEU A 256 18.89 -18.50 -17.47
CA LEU A 256 18.14 -19.72 -17.67
C LEU A 256 16.74 -19.40 -18.18
N PRO A 257 16.28 -20.00 -19.30
CA PRO A 257 14.94 -19.72 -19.83
C PRO A 257 13.87 -20.09 -18.79
N ALA A 258 12.92 -19.19 -18.60
CA ALA A 258 11.85 -19.43 -17.64
C ALA A 258 10.93 -20.60 -18.05
N GLY A 259 10.85 -20.89 -19.35
CA GLY A 259 10.14 -22.02 -19.91
C GLY A 259 8.61 -21.90 -19.85
N LEU A 260 8.10 -20.70 -19.60
CA LEU A 260 6.66 -20.45 -19.61
C LEU A 260 6.12 -20.53 -21.04
N LYS A 261 5.10 -21.37 -21.25
CA LYS A 261 4.50 -21.57 -22.55
C LYS A 261 3.08 -21.02 -22.60
N PRO A 262 2.64 -20.46 -23.73
CA PRO A 262 1.24 -20.14 -23.94
C PRO A 262 0.34 -21.36 -23.69
N PHE A 263 -0.85 -21.11 -23.15
CA PHE A 263 -1.80 -22.19 -22.94
C PHE A 263 -2.40 -22.68 -24.26
N ASP A 264 -2.41 -23.99 -24.44
CA ASP A 264 -2.88 -24.66 -25.64
C ASP A 264 -4.27 -25.30 -25.49
N ARG A 265 -4.76 -25.43 -24.24
CA ARG A 265 -6.06 -26.04 -23.91
C ARG A 265 -6.68 -25.42 -22.68
N GLU A 266 -8.00 -25.56 -22.55
CA GLU A 266 -8.69 -25.21 -21.32
C GLU A 266 -8.37 -26.19 -20.19
N ARG A 267 -8.32 -25.68 -18.96
CA ARG A 267 -8.15 -26.46 -17.73
C ARG A 267 -8.83 -25.79 -16.55
N ALA A 268 -9.17 -26.55 -15.53
CA ALA A 268 -9.62 -26.02 -14.27
C ALA A 268 -8.62 -26.31 -13.15
N ILE A 269 -8.40 -25.32 -12.30
CA ILE A 269 -7.59 -25.42 -11.09
C ILE A 269 -8.51 -25.04 -9.93
N VAL A 270 -8.70 -25.99 -9.00
CA VAL A 270 -9.53 -25.76 -7.80
C VAL A 270 -8.63 -25.87 -6.59
N VAL A 271 -8.56 -24.77 -5.84
CA VAL A 271 -7.76 -24.67 -4.61
C VAL A 271 -8.66 -24.31 -3.45
N SER A 272 -8.57 -25.06 -2.38
CA SER A 272 -9.31 -24.83 -1.14
C SER A 272 -8.38 -24.71 0.06
N ASP A 273 -8.84 -23.98 1.08
CA ASP A 273 -8.15 -23.82 2.36
C ASP A 273 -9.19 -23.57 3.48
N PRO A 274 -9.05 -24.22 4.65
CA PRO A 274 -10.03 -24.10 5.74
C PRO A 274 -10.05 -22.73 6.41
N GLU A 275 -9.00 -21.90 6.27
CA GLU A 275 -8.97 -20.52 6.81
C GLU A 275 -9.32 -19.46 5.75
N GLN A 276 -9.57 -19.86 4.51
CA GLN A 276 -10.11 -18.97 3.49
C GLN A 276 -11.55 -18.59 3.81
N THR A 277 -11.91 -17.31 3.72
CA THR A 277 -13.27 -16.83 4.01
C THR A 277 -14.04 -16.36 2.78
N SER A 278 -13.34 -16.08 1.68
CA SER A 278 -13.92 -15.61 0.42
C SER A 278 -13.73 -16.63 -0.70
N CYS A 279 -14.57 -16.50 -1.72
CA CYS A 279 -14.43 -17.26 -2.96
C CYS A 279 -14.03 -16.33 -4.10
N SER A 280 -13.15 -16.82 -4.99
CA SER A 280 -12.86 -16.12 -6.24
C SER A 280 -12.85 -17.10 -7.42
N VAL A 281 -13.35 -16.64 -8.55
CA VAL A 281 -13.25 -17.29 -9.84
C VAL A 281 -12.37 -16.43 -10.74
N GLN A 282 -11.42 -17.03 -11.43
CA GLN A 282 -10.52 -16.32 -12.33
C GLN A 282 -10.36 -17.09 -13.63
N LEU A 283 -10.43 -16.39 -14.74
CA LEU A 283 -9.99 -16.82 -16.04
C LEU A 283 -8.58 -16.29 -16.25
N CYS A 284 -7.62 -17.15 -16.50
CA CYS A 284 -6.24 -16.79 -16.77
C CYS A 284 -5.80 -17.40 -18.10
N ASN A 285 -5.16 -16.62 -18.95
CA ASN A 285 -4.50 -17.09 -20.17
C ASN A 285 -3.09 -16.57 -20.24
N VAL A 286 -2.19 -17.37 -20.77
CA VAL A 286 -0.79 -17.02 -21.00
C VAL A 286 -0.60 -16.96 -22.52
N LEU A 287 -0.22 -15.80 -23.02
CA LEU A 287 0.10 -15.53 -24.42
C LEU A 287 1.62 -15.39 -24.59
N PRO A 288 2.13 -15.48 -25.84
CA PRO A 288 3.54 -15.19 -26.10
C PRO A 288 3.96 -13.82 -25.55
N GLY A 289 5.16 -13.75 -24.98
CA GLY A 289 5.76 -12.48 -24.57
C GLY A 289 5.92 -11.53 -25.74
N ARG A 290 5.95 -10.24 -25.42
CA ARG A 290 6.15 -9.16 -26.41
C ARG A 290 7.30 -8.26 -25.97
N PRO A 291 7.95 -7.56 -26.90
CA PRO A 291 8.92 -6.53 -26.53
C PRO A 291 8.20 -5.35 -25.83
N SER A 292 8.88 -4.71 -24.91
CA SER A 292 8.43 -3.48 -24.27
C SER A 292 8.18 -2.37 -25.27
N ALA A 293 7.29 -1.44 -24.94
CA ALA A 293 6.94 -0.33 -25.84
C ALA A 293 8.14 0.59 -26.07
N ALA A 294 8.57 0.67 -27.33
CA ALA A 294 9.65 1.54 -27.80
C ALA A 294 9.20 2.49 -28.92
N THR A 295 7.99 2.33 -29.43
CA THR A 295 7.44 3.12 -30.54
C THR A 295 6.06 3.67 -30.22
N VAL A 296 5.68 4.76 -30.89
CA VAL A 296 4.36 5.40 -30.76
C VAL A 296 3.21 4.40 -31.02
N GLU A 297 3.39 3.49 -31.98
CA GLU A 297 2.36 2.48 -32.27
C GLU A 297 2.20 1.46 -31.12
N GLN A 298 3.32 1.03 -30.52
CA GLN A 298 3.27 0.14 -29.35
C GLN A 298 2.61 0.83 -28.15
N PHE A 299 2.93 2.10 -27.89
CA PHE A 299 2.26 2.92 -26.90
C PHE A 299 0.74 3.04 -27.17
N ARG A 300 0.35 3.21 -28.45
CA ARG A 300 -1.07 3.23 -28.83
C ARG A 300 -1.76 1.91 -28.52
N VAL A 301 -1.11 0.78 -28.73
CA VAL A 301 -1.65 -0.56 -28.38
C VAL A 301 -1.87 -0.67 -26.87
N GLU A 302 -0.89 -0.26 -26.05
CA GLU A 302 -1.03 -0.27 -24.58
C GLU A 302 -2.17 0.64 -24.10
N LEU A 303 -2.30 1.82 -24.70
CA LEU A 303 -3.41 2.74 -24.41
C LEU A 303 -4.77 2.12 -24.76
N LEU A 304 -4.87 1.41 -25.89
CA LEU A 304 -6.09 0.68 -26.27
C LEU A 304 -6.43 -0.43 -25.28
N GLU A 305 -5.44 -1.19 -24.82
CA GLU A 305 -5.61 -2.25 -23.81
C GLU A 305 -6.07 -1.70 -22.47
N GLU A 306 -5.46 -0.57 -22.02
CA GLU A 306 -5.87 0.14 -20.82
C GLU A 306 -7.34 0.61 -20.91
N LEU A 307 -7.71 1.27 -22.00
CA LEU A 307 -9.08 1.74 -22.23
C LEU A 307 -10.07 0.56 -22.24
N ALA A 308 -9.73 -0.53 -22.91
CA ALA A 308 -10.57 -1.72 -23.04
C ALA A 308 -10.86 -2.38 -21.69
N THR A 309 -9.82 -2.60 -20.88
CA THR A 309 -9.96 -3.21 -19.54
C THR A 309 -10.70 -2.29 -18.57
N ARG A 310 -10.46 -0.96 -18.63
CA ARG A 310 -11.19 0.03 -17.81
C ARG A 310 -12.67 0.08 -18.14
N LEU A 311 -13.04 0.00 -19.41
CA LEU A 311 -14.44 -0.06 -19.84
C LEU A 311 -15.14 -1.32 -19.34
N PHE A 312 -14.49 -2.47 -19.44
CA PHE A 312 -15.02 -3.72 -18.90
C PHE A 312 -15.23 -3.65 -17.38
N MET A 313 -14.22 -3.20 -16.63
CA MET A 313 -14.34 -3.06 -15.17
C MET A 313 -15.43 -2.08 -14.77
N ARG A 314 -15.61 -0.99 -15.53
CA ARG A 314 -16.69 -0.04 -15.31
C ARG A 314 -18.08 -0.69 -15.45
N ARG A 315 -18.32 -1.55 -16.45
CA ARG A 315 -19.58 -2.30 -16.61
C ARG A 315 -19.83 -3.25 -15.45
N CYS A 316 -18.78 -3.96 -15.00
CA CYS A 316 -18.89 -4.84 -13.84
C CYS A 316 -19.25 -4.06 -12.57
N ASP A 317 -18.59 -2.92 -12.30
CA ASP A 317 -18.88 -2.03 -11.17
C ASP A 317 -20.33 -1.52 -11.20
N GLU A 318 -20.85 -1.16 -12.38
CA GLU A 318 -22.24 -0.72 -12.55
C GLU A 318 -23.23 -1.82 -12.17
N ARG A 319 -23.00 -3.06 -12.60
CA ARG A 319 -23.85 -4.20 -12.22
C ARG A 319 -23.81 -4.51 -10.74
N ILE A 320 -22.63 -4.39 -10.11
CA ILE A 320 -22.47 -4.56 -8.66
C ILE A 320 -23.30 -3.50 -7.93
N LYS A 321 -23.22 -2.24 -8.32
CA LYS A 321 -23.96 -1.13 -7.70
C LYS A 321 -25.46 -1.25 -7.88
N LYS A 322 -25.92 -1.74 -9.04
CA LYS A 322 -27.34 -2.03 -9.29
C LYS A 322 -27.85 -3.28 -8.56
N GLY A 323 -26.97 -4.07 -7.92
CA GLY A 323 -27.35 -5.34 -7.28
C GLY A 323 -27.68 -6.48 -8.26
N GLU A 324 -27.23 -6.36 -9.49
CA GLU A 324 -27.49 -7.32 -10.57
C GLU A 324 -26.35 -8.35 -10.72
N ALA A 325 -25.25 -8.20 -9.98
CA ALA A 325 -24.10 -9.09 -10.04
C ALA A 325 -24.14 -10.16 -8.94
N ALA A 326 -23.79 -11.40 -9.28
CA ALA A 326 -23.53 -12.46 -8.32
C ALA A 326 -22.17 -12.28 -7.62
N PHE A 327 -21.30 -11.46 -8.18
CA PHE A 327 -19.99 -11.08 -7.59
C PHE A 327 -20.06 -9.69 -6.95
N ARG A 328 -19.11 -9.43 -6.04
CA ARG A 328 -18.98 -8.15 -5.29
C ARG A 328 -17.79 -7.32 -5.76
N GLY A 329 -16.87 -7.93 -6.49
CA GLY A 329 -15.73 -7.30 -7.15
C GLY A 329 -15.41 -8.05 -8.42
N ALA A 330 -14.98 -7.32 -9.45
CA ALA A 330 -14.46 -7.88 -10.70
C ALA A 330 -13.29 -7.05 -11.19
N GLN A 331 -12.34 -7.71 -11.85
CA GLN A 331 -11.18 -7.07 -12.46
C GLN A 331 -10.81 -7.78 -13.76
N ALA A 332 -10.17 -7.06 -14.67
CA ALA A 332 -9.55 -7.61 -15.87
C ALA A 332 -8.22 -6.89 -16.12
N GLY A 333 -7.26 -7.61 -16.68
CA GLY A 333 -5.92 -7.10 -16.97
C GLY A 333 -5.30 -7.80 -18.17
N VAL A 334 -4.45 -7.07 -18.88
CA VAL A 334 -3.50 -7.56 -19.87
C VAL A 334 -2.13 -7.06 -19.40
N GLU A 335 -1.31 -7.94 -18.87
CA GLU A 335 -0.08 -7.56 -18.16
C GLU A 335 1.12 -8.32 -18.69
N ASP A 336 2.25 -7.64 -18.85
CA ASP A 336 3.51 -8.29 -19.11
C ASP A 336 4.00 -9.06 -17.88
N PHE A 337 4.26 -10.35 -18.05
CA PHE A 337 4.71 -11.23 -17.01
C PHE A 337 6.20 -11.53 -17.16
N PHE A 338 7.02 -10.76 -16.46
CA PHE A 338 8.49 -10.88 -16.46
C PHE A 338 9.12 -10.87 -17.88
N ARG A 339 8.46 -10.21 -18.84
CA ARG A 339 8.83 -10.18 -20.28
C ARG A 339 8.88 -11.57 -20.96
N GLU A 340 8.50 -12.62 -20.26
CA GLU A 340 8.44 -14.00 -20.76
C GLU A 340 7.09 -14.29 -21.45
N ALA A 341 6.04 -13.63 -20.99
CA ALA A 341 4.67 -13.85 -21.47
C ALA A 341 3.79 -12.61 -21.28
N VAL A 342 2.66 -12.60 -21.93
CA VAL A 342 1.56 -11.68 -21.60
C VAL A 342 0.47 -12.49 -20.86
N MET A 343 0.13 -12.06 -19.66
CA MET A 343 -0.94 -12.63 -18.86
C MET A 343 -2.25 -11.87 -19.12
N VAL A 344 -3.27 -12.59 -19.57
CA VAL A 344 -4.63 -12.06 -19.73
C VAL A 344 -5.49 -12.65 -18.62
N THR A 345 -6.01 -11.78 -17.75
CA THR A 345 -6.78 -12.22 -16.60
C THR A 345 -8.14 -11.53 -16.51
N ALA A 346 -9.15 -12.27 -16.11
CA ALA A 346 -10.42 -11.72 -15.63
C ALA A 346 -10.82 -12.48 -14.36
N ALA A 347 -11.17 -11.76 -13.32
CA ALA A 347 -11.50 -12.36 -12.03
C ALA A 347 -12.75 -11.73 -11.42
N ALA A 348 -13.48 -12.51 -10.64
CA ALA A 348 -14.58 -12.04 -9.81
C ALA A 348 -14.50 -12.69 -8.42
N SER A 349 -14.94 -11.96 -7.41
CA SER A 349 -14.98 -12.42 -6.03
C SER A 349 -16.36 -12.22 -5.41
N GLY A 350 -16.75 -13.12 -4.51
CA GLY A 350 -18.08 -13.06 -3.90
C GLY A 350 -18.34 -14.19 -2.90
N GLU A 351 -19.60 -14.62 -2.83
CA GLU A 351 -20.03 -15.65 -1.90
C GLU A 351 -19.62 -17.05 -2.36
N PRO A 352 -19.10 -17.89 -1.46
CA PRO A 352 -18.66 -19.26 -1.84
C PRO A 352 -19.76 -20.12 -2.45
N GLY A 353 -21.00 -20.01 -1.97
CA GLY A 353 -22.14 -20.75 -2.51
C GLY A 353 -22.57 -20.34 -3.92
N ASP A 354 -22.12 -19.19 -4.40
CA ASP A 354 -22.48 -18.65 -5.70
C ASP A 354 -21.34 -18.72 -6.75
N TRP A 355 -20.29 -19.50 -6.49
CA TRP A 355 -19.12 -19.59 -7.37
C TRP A 355 -19.49 -19.86 -8.85
N ASN A 356 -20.46 -20.73 -9.11
CA ASN A 356 -20.91 -21.08 -10.46
C ASN A 356 -21.63 -19.90 -11.13
N LYS A 357 -22.47 -19.16 -10.41
CA LYS A 357 -23.13 -17.95 -10.90
C LYS A 357 -22.12 -16.83 -11.15
N MET A 358 -21.12 -16.68 -10.28
CA MET A 358 -20.03 -15.71 -10.48
C MET A 358 -19.25 -16.02 -11.75
N LEU A 359 -18.85 -17.28 -11.96
CA LEU A 359 -18.15 -17.71 -13.15
C LEU A 359 -19.01 -17.49 -14.41
N GLU A 360 -20.29 -17.89 -14.36
CA GLU A 360 -21.23 -17.69 -15.44
C GLU A 360 -21.36 -16.21 -15.82
N GLN A 361 -21.63 -15.36 -14.85
CA GLN A 361 -21.80 -13.93 -15.11
C GLN A 361 -20.52 -13.25 -15.60
N LEU A 362 -19.36 -13.60 -15.03
CA LEU A 362 -18.08 -13.08 -15.50
C LEU A 362 -17.85 -13.42 -16.98
N ILE A 363 -18.11 -14.67 -17.38
CA ILE A 363 -18.00 -15.11 -18.78
C ILE A 363 -19.01 -14.39 -19.66
N ILE A 364 -20.24 -14.20 -19.19
CA ILE A 364 -21.29 -13.48 -19.95
C ILE A 364 -20.85 -12.02 -20.18
N GLU A 365 -20.33 -11.33 -19.17
CA GLU A 365 -19.85 -9.95 -19.34
C GLU A 365 -18.64 -9.86 -20.27
N LEU A 366 -17.69 -10.81 -20.19
CA LEU A 366 -16.59 -10.91 -21.16
C LEU A 366 -17.12 -11.08 -22.58
N ARG A 367 -18.06 -12.00 -22.79
CA ARG A 367 -18.67 -12.22 -24.11
C ARG A 367 -19.42 -11.00 -24.60
N ARG A 368 -20.17 -10.30 -23.73
CA ARG A 368 -20.84 -9.04 -24.10
C ARG A 368 -19.84 -8.01 -24.60
N ALA A 369 -18.73 -7.83 -23.89
CA ALA A 369 -17.68 -6.93 -24.31
C ALA A 369 -17.03 -7.36 -25.65
N CYS A 370 -16.80 -8.66 -25.85
CA CYS A 370 -16.24 -9.20 -27.10
C CYS A 370 -17.21 -9.16 -28.30
N GLU A 371 -18.52 -9.49 -28.10
CA GLU A 371 -19.50 -9.67 -29.19
C GLU A 371 -20.29 -8.40 -29.49
N GLN A 372 -20.54 -7.55 -28.47
CA GLN A 372 -21.34 -6.31 -28.61
C GLN A 372 -20.48 -5.04 -28.53
N GLY A 373 -19.21 -5.17 -28.16
CA GLY A 373 -18.28 -4.03 -28.02
C GLY A 373 -18.65 -3.06 -26.88
N PHE A 374 -18.20 -1.83 -27.02
CA PHE A 374 -18.44 -0.71 -26.09
C PHE A 374 -19.16 0.41 -26.82
N THR A 375 -19.80 1.32 -26.08
CA THR A 375 -20.49 2.48 -26.66
C THR A 375 -19.55 3.69 -26.70
N ASP A 376 -19.82 4.64 -27.61
CA ASP A 376 -19.08 5.91 -27.68
C ASP A 376 -19.20 6.72 -26.39
N TYR A 377 -20.35 6.66 -25.72
CA TYR A 377 -20.56 7.31 -24.43
C TYR A 377 -19.63 6.75 -23.32
N GLU A 378 -19.56 5.43 -23.20
CA GLU A 378 -18.65 4.79 -22.22
C GLU A 378 -17.20 5.18 -22.50
N LEU A 379 -16.80 5.15 -23.79
CA LEU A 379 -15.47 5.54 -24.21
C LEU A 379 -15.17 7.01 -23.93
N ASP A 380 -16.12 7.92 -24.19
CA ASP A 380 -15.96 9.35 -23.92
C ASP A 380 -15.67 9.64 -22.44
N LEU A 381 -16.36 8.95 -21.51
CA LEU A 381 -16.10 9.08 -20.07
C LEU A 381 -14.67 8.65 -19.69
N VAL A 382 -14.19 7.55 -20.24
CA VAL A 382 -12.82 7.06 -19.94
C VAL A 382 -11.77 7.95 -20.61
N LYS A 383 -12.01 8.42 -21.85
CA LYS A 383 -11.13 9.40 -22.53
C LYS A 383 -10.99 10.69 -21.73
N LYS A 384 -12.10 11.26 -21.24
CA LYS A 384 -12.07 12.46 -20.37
C LYS A 384 -11.20 12.24 -19.14
N GLN A 385 -11.34 11.10 -18.49
CA GLN A 385 -10.53 10.78 -17.30
C GLN A 385 -9.04 10.61 -17.66
N THR A 386 -8.72 9.94 -18.77
CA THR A 386 -7.33 9.75 -19.22
C THR A 386 -6.68 11.09 -19.54
N LEU A 387 -7.36 11.95 -20.32
CA LEU A 387 -6.84 13.28 -20.67
C LEU A 387 -6.63 14.16 -19.43
N ALA A 388 -7.62 14.23 -18.54
CA ALA A 388 -7.53 15.02 -17.30
C ALA A 388 -6.38 14.54 -16.39
N SER A 389 -6.16 13.22 -16.33
CA SER A 389 -5.03 12.65 -15.59
C SER A 389 -3.68 13.03 -16.20
N ALA A 390 -3.56 12.99 -17.54
CA ALA A 390 -2.35 13.39 -18.25
C ALA A 390 -2.06 14.90 -18.07
N GLU A 391 -3.06 15.75 -18.17
CA GLU A 391 -2.94 17.21 -17.94
C GLU A 391 -2.52 17.51 -16.48
N ARG A 392 -3.08 16.81 -15.52
CA ARG A 392 -2.65 16.93 -14.13
C ARG A 392 -1.21 16.48 -13.96
N GLY A 393 -0.79 15.40 -14.63
CA GLY A 393 0.59 14.91 -14.62
C GLY A 393 1.60 16.03 -14.86
N VAL A 394 1.37 16.87 -15.88
CA VAL A 394 2.23 18.01 -16.21
C VAL A 394 2.28 19.06 -15.09
N ARG A 395 1.15 19.33 -14.44
CA ARG A 395 1.09 20.32 -13.35
C ARG A 395 1.81 19.84 -12.08
N VAL A 396 1.75 18.55 -11.77
CA VAL A 396 2.40 18.00 -10.57
C VAL A 396 3.87 17.63 -10.79
N GLU A 397 4.29 17.40 -12.02
CA GLU A 397 5.66 16.95 -12.36
C GLU A 397 6.76 17.77 -11.69
N PRO A 398 6.70 19.14 -11.60
CA PRO A 398 7.76 19.93 -10.98
C PRO A 398 8.00 19.61 -9.49
N THR A 399 7.05 18.95 -8.84
CA THR A 399 7.10 18.65 -7.40
C THR A 399 7.06 17.14 -7.08
N ILE A 400 7.27 16.28 -8.09
CA ILE A 400 7.42 14.85 -7.88
C ILE A 400 8.68 14.58 -7.03
N SER A 401 8.55 13.70 -6.03
CA SER A 401 9.69 13.36 -5.16
C SER A 401 10.76 12.55 -5.89
N SER A 402 12.02 12.75 -5.51
CA SER A 402 13.18 11.98 -6.03
C SER A 402 12.99 10.47 -5.83
N SER A 403 12.36 10.06 -4.73
CA SER A 403 12.05 8.64 -4.50
C SER A 403 11.03 8.07 -5.48
N SER A 404 10.04 8.87 -5.91
CA SER A 404 9.07 8.46 -6.93
C SER A 404 9.71 8.38 -8.32
N ILE A 405 10.55 9.35 -8.65
CA ILE A 405 11.34 9.34 -9.90
C ILE A 405 12.24 8.11 -9.92
N LEU A 406 12.96 7.82 -8.83
CA LEU A 406 13.83 6.65 -8.74
C LEU A 406 13.07 5.35 -9.05
N LYS A 407 11.86 5.18 -8.51
CA LYS A 407 11.03 3.99 -8.79
C LYS A 407 10.68 3.86 -10.27
N THR A 408 10.33 4.97 -10.92
CA THR A 408 10.05 4.99 -12.36
C THR A 408 11.30 4.62 -13.17
N LEU A 409 12.47 5.16 -12.82
CA LEU A 409 13.73 4.83 -13.48
C LEU A 409 14.11 3.35 -13.30
N VAL A 410 13.89 2.78 -12.11
CA VAL A 410 14.16 1.36 -11.85
C VAL A 410 13.27 0.47 -12.69
N ALA A 411 11.98 0.77 -12.81
CA ALA A 411 11.08 0.03 -13.70
C ALA A 411 11.53 0.13 -15.15
N SER A 412 11.81 1.33 -15.63
CA SER A 412 12.33 1.57 -17.00
C SER A 412 13.63 0.80 -17.31
N VAL A 413 14.60 0.84 -16.39
CA VAL A 413 15.87 0.10 -16.54
C VAL A 413 15.63 -1.41 -16.59
N HIS A 414 14.70 -1.90 -15.76
CA HIS A 414 14.36 -3.31 -15.74
C HIS A 414 13.62 -3.76 -17.00
N ASP A 415 12.63 -2.99 -17.42
CA ASP A 415 11.74 -3.34 -18.54
C ASP A 415 12.34 -2.95 -19.89
N GLY A 416 13.35 -2.06 -19.91
CA GLY A 416 13.96 -1.55 -21.12
C GLY A 416 13.08 -0.54 -21.87
N GLU A 417 12.15 0.12 -21.17
CA GLU A 417 11.22 1.10 -21.72
C GLU A 417 11.75 2.53 -21.57
N PRO A 418 11.56 3.41 -22.57
CA PRO A 418 11.90 4.82 -22.43
C PRO A 418 10.98 5.51 -21.41
N VAL A 419 11.53 6.32 -20.53
CA VAL A 419 10.75 7.17 -19.63
C VAL A 419 10.36 8.45 -20.35
N LEU A 420 9.06 8.70 -20.45
CA LEU A 420 8.50 9.94 -20.97
C LEU A 420 8.44 11.00 -19.86
N SER A 421 8.70 12.27 -20.19
CA SER A 421 8.27 13.37 -19.33
C SER A 421 6.73 13.46 -19.33
N ALA A 422 6.16 14.08 -18.31
CA ALA A 422 4.70 14.27 -18.25
C ALA A 422 4.17 15.05 -19.47
N GLN A 423 4.95 16.02 -19.99
CA GLN A 423 4.57 16.75 -21.19
C GLN A 423 4.59 15.87 -22.44
N GLN A 424 5.62 15.03 -22.62
CA GLN A 424 5.70 14.10 -23.74
C GLN A 424 4.55 13.07 -23.71
N TYR A 425 4.21 12.57 -22.52
CA TYR A 425 3.05 11.69 -22.33
C TYR A 425 1.73 12.39 -22.70
N LEU A 426 1.52 13.64 -22.23
CA LEU A 426 0.34 14.42 -22.55
C LEU A 426 0.22 14.69 -24.05
N ASP A 427 1.32 15.02 -24.71
CA ASP A 427 1.33 15.31 -26.14
C ASP A 427 0.94 14.05 -26.96
N LEU A 428 1.47 12.87 -26.59
CA LEU A 428 1.07 11.59 -27.20
C LEU A 428 -0.41 11.27 -26.94
N VAL A 429 -0.89 11.47 -25.71
CA VAL A 429 -2.31 11.25 -25.38
C VAL A 429 -3.20 12.19 -26.19
N ARG A 430 -2.87 13.46 -26.33
CA ARG A 430 -3.64 14.44 -27.12
C ARG A 430 -3.64 14.12 -28.61
N GLU A 431 -2.56 13.58 -29.12
CA GLU A 431 -2.47 13.16 -30.53
C GLU A 431 -3.30 11.88 -30.79
N ILE A 432 -3.17 10.88 -29.96
CA ILE A 432 -3.68 9.54 -30.20
C ILE A 432 -5.15 9.40 -29.75
N LEU A 433 -5.48 9.89 -28.57
CA LEU A 433 -6.75 9.61 -27.90
C LEU A 433 -8.00 10.04 -28.69
N PRO A 434 -8.03 11.19 -29.40
CA PRO A 434 -9.21 11.58 -30.17
C PRO A 434 -9.53 10.60 -31.31
N GLY A 435 -8.50 10.00 -31.94
CA GLY A 435 -8.66 9.06 -33.05
C GLY A 435 -9.10 7.65 -32.66
N ILE A 436 -9.04 7.30 -31.36
CA ILE A 436 -9.48 5.98 -30.90
C ILE A 436 -11.01 5.89 -30.93
N THR A 437 -11.53 4.80 -31.48
CA THR A 437 -12.98 4.53 -31.61
C THR A 437 -13.43 3.41 -30.67
N ALA A 438 -14.71 3.38 -30.34
CA ALA A 438 -15.30 2.30 -29.54
C ALA A 438 -15.15 0.92 -30.22
N SER A 439 -15.18 0.90 -31.55
CA SER A 439 -14.94 -0.30 -32.36
C SER A 439 -13.51 -0.82 -32.16
N GLU A 440 -12.49 0.02 -32.26
CA GLU A 440 -11.09 -0.39 -32.07
C GLU A 440 -10.85 -0.93 -30.66
N VAL A 441 -11.39 -0.25 -29.64
CA VAL A 441 -11.29 -0.72 -28.24
C VAL A 441 -12.00 -2.06 -28.07
N GLY A 442 -13.16 -2.25 -28.70
CA GLY A 442 -13.90 -3.52 -28.70
C GLY A 442 -13.11 -4.64 -29.37
N GLU A 443 -12.51 -4.40 -30.54
CA GLU A 443 -11.68 -5.38 -31.24
C GLU A 443 -10.40 -5.72 -30.45
N THR A 444 -9.77 -4.72 -29.78
CA THR A 444 -8.61 -4.96 -28.89
C THR A 444 -9.01 -5.86 -27.73
N PHE A 445 -10.14 -5.55 -27.05
CA PHE A 445 -10.65 -6.39 -25.97
C PHE A 445 -10.91 -7.82 -26.45
N LYS A 446 -11.61 -7.98 -27.58
CA LYS A 446 -11.89 -9.27 -28.19
C LYS A 446 -10.61 -10.04 -28.54
N GLY A 447 -9.60 -9.36 -29.08
CA GLY A 447 -8.30 -9.96 -29.41
C GLY A 447 -7.64 -10.65 -28.22
N HIS A 448 -7.80 -10.13 -27.00
CA HIS A 448 -7.26 -10.70 -25.77
C HIS A 448 -8.20 -11.69 -25.10
N PHE A 449 -9.49 -11.38 -25.01
CA PHE A 449 -10.45 -12.09 -24.15
C PHE A 449 -11.38 -13.09 -24.88
N ASP A 450 -11.49 -13.06 -26.23
CA ASP A 450 -12.23 -14.10 -26.96
C ASP A 450 -11.37 -15.34 -27.21
N ARG A 451 -11.04 -16.07 -26.15
CA ARG A 451 -10.18 -17.24 -26.14
C ARG A 451 -10.93 -18.46 -25.61
N ARG A 452 -10.40 -19.67 -25.89
CA ARG A 452 -10.94 -20.94 -25.39
C ARG A 452 -9.90 -21.75 -24.61
N THR A 453 -8.68 -21.22 -24.43
CA THR A 453 -7.56 -21.88 -23.78
C THR A 453 -7.30 -21.35 -22.36
N TYR A 454 -8.38 -20.99 -21.64
CA TYR A 454 -8.28 -20.49 -20.28
C TYR A 454 -7.94 -21.55 -19.25
N ALA A 455 -7.13 -21.17 -18.25
CA ALA A 455 -7.18 -21.81 -16.95
C ALA A 455 -8.29 -21.14 -16.12
N TYR A 456 -9.31 -21.92 -15.77
CA TYR A 456 -10.37 -21.48 -14.87
C TYR A 456 -9.93 -21.80 -13.44
N VAL A 457 -9.56 -20.78 -12.67
CA VAL A 457 -9.09 -20.92 -11.31
C VAL A 457 -10.24 -20.64 -10.35
N LEU A 458 -10.53 -21.58 -9.47
CA LEU A 458 -11.47 -21.42 -8.36
C LEU A 458 -10.70 -21.50 -7.05
N THR A 459 -10.76 -20.45 -6.23
CA THR A 459 -10.33 -20.50 -4.84
C THR A 459 -11.54 -20.45 -3.94
N ILE A 460 -11.69 -21.40 -3.00
CA ILE A 460 -12.90 -21.58 -2.21
C ILE A 460 -12.56 -21.99 -0.78
N PRO A 461 -13.29 -21.55 0.26
CA PRO A 461 -13.10 -22.02 1.61
C PRO A 461 -13.53 -23.49 1.78
N GLU A 462 -12.81 -24.21 2.65
CA GLU A 462 -13.25 -25.53 3.13
C GLU A 462 -14.13 -25.33 4.37
N LYS A 463 -15.43 -25.48 4.19
CA LYS A 463 -16.39 -25.32 5.29
C LYS A 463 -17.40 -26.46 5.32
N PRO A 464 -17.89 -26.89 6.52
CA PRO A 464 -19.01 -27.82 6.63
C PRO A 464 -20.22 -27.32 5.85
N GLY A 465 -20.84 -28.17 5.03
CA GLY A 465 -22.00 -27.82 4.21
C GLY A 465 -21.70 -27.07 2.91
N LEU A 466 -20.45 -26.75 2.64
CA LEU A 466 -20.01 -26.14 1.37
C LEU A 466 -19.14 -27.16 0.60
N PRO A 467 -19.68 -27.87 -0.40
CA PRO A 467 -18.87 -28.81 -1.16
C PRO A 467 -17.86 -28.07 -2.03
N VAL A 468 -16.59 -28.54 -2.01
CA VAL A 468 -15.57 -28.11 -2.97
C VAL A 468 -15.88 -28.79 -4.31
N PRO A 469 -16.14 -28.05 -5.41
CA PRO A 469 -16.49 -28.66 -6.68
C PRO A 469 -15.30 -29.40 -7.31
N ALA A 470 -15.60 -30.42 -8.12
CA ALA A 470 -14.59 -31.04 -8.92
C ALA A 470 -14.13 -30.12 -10.08
N ARG A 471 -12.94 -30.36 -10.60
CA ARG A 471 -12.42 -29.60 -11.76
C ARG A 471 -13.34 -29.70 -12.98
N ASP A 472 -13.93 -30.88 -13.21
CA ASP A 472 -14.86 -31.09 -14.31
C ASP A 472 -16.16 -30.29 -14.14
N ASP A 473 -16.63 -30.05 -12.91
CA ASP A 473 -17.78 -29.21 -12.64
C ASP A 473 -17.51 -27.74 -13.02
N VAL A 474 -16.31 -27.24 -12.73
CA VAL A 474 -15.89 -25.88 -13.11
C VAL A 474 -15.77 -25.74 -14.62
N LEU A 475 -15.20 -26.75 -15.32
CA LEU A 475 -15.13 -26.78 -16.78
C LEU A 475 -16.54 -26.84 -17.42
N ALA A 476 -17.43 -27.69 -16.88
CA ALA A 476 -18.80 -27.80 -17.36
C ALA A 476 -19.56 -26.48 -17.21
N ALA A 477 -19.43 -25.81 -16.05
CA ALA A 477 -20.04 -24.48 -15.81
C ALA A 477 -19.50 -23.43 -16.79
N ALA A 478 -18.17 -23.39 -16.99
CA ALA A 478 -17.53 -22.46 -17.94
C ALA A 478 -18.03 -22.70 -19.38
N ARG A 479 -18.05 -23.96 -19.85
CA ARG A 479 -18.53 -24.32 -21.19
C ARG A 479 -20.00 -23.95 -21.39
N ALA A 480 -20.86 -24.20 -20.39
CA ALA A 480 -22.27 -23.78 -20.41
C ALA A 480 -22.41 -22.25 -20.52
N ALA A 481 -21.63 -21.49 -19.78
CA ALA A 481 -21.62 -20.04 -19.83
C ALA A 481 -21.15 -19.51 -21.20
N TRP A 482 -20.13 -20.12 -21.79
CA TRP A 482 -19.69 -19.79 -23.15
C TRP A 482 -20.71 -20.13 -24.24
N ALA A 483 -21.58 -21.11 -24.03
CA ALA A 483 -22.60 -21.52 -24.95
C ALA A 483 -23.93 -20.76 -24.82
N ARG A 484 -24.12 -19.99 -23.72
CA ARG A 484 -25.37 -19.30 -23.42
C ARG A 484 -25.67 -18.19 -24.45
N ARG A 485 -26.91 -18.05 -24.87
CA ARG A 485 -27.35 -16.94 -25.74
C ARG A 485 -27.29 -15.63 -24.95
N LEU A 486 -26.65 -14.61 -25.53
CA LEU A 486 -26.58 -13.28 -24.94
C LEU A 486 -27.87 -12.49 -25.23
N GLU A 487 -28.36 -11.79 -24.25
CA GLU A 487 -29.40 -10.77 -24.40
C GLU A 487 -28.76 -9.43 -24.76
N GLN A 488 -29.40 -8.65 -25.61
CA GLN A 488 -28.96 -7.28 -25.91
C GLN A 488 -29.21 -6.39 -24.69
N THR A 489 -28.22 -5.67 -24.27
CA THR A 489 -28.32 -4.66 -23.22
C THR A 489 -28.31 -3.27 -23.83
N SER A 490 -29.31 -2.45 -23.50
CA SER A 490 -29.34 -1.03 -23.84
C SER A 490 -28.78 -0.24 -22.63
N ALA A 491 -27.66 0.44 -22.79
CA ALA A 491 -27.21 1.41 -21.80
C ALA A 491 -28.13 2.65 -21.86
N GLN A 492 -28.75 2.99 -20.74
CA GLN A 492 -29.51 4.24 -20.61
C GLN A 492 -28.55 5.37 -20.23
N GLN A 493 -28.49 6.37 -21.08
CA GLN A 493 -27.79 7.63 -20.83
C GLN A 493 -28.66 8.52 -19.94
N VAL A 494 -28.17 8.87 -18.74
CA VAL A 494 -28.83 9.85 -17.87
C VAL A 494 -27.89 11.05 -17.73
N ALA A 495 -28.24 12.15 -18.35
CA ALA A 495 -27.56 13.42 -18.08
C ALA A 495 -27.91 13.85 -16.64
N ALA A 496 -26.91 13.89 -15.78
CA ALA A 496 -27.04 14.28 -14.38
C ALA A 496 -26.28 15.58 -14.11
N THR A 497 -26.78 16.40 -13.19
CA THR A 497 -26.11 17.60 -12.69
C THR A 497 -26.27 17.66 -11.17
N LEU A 498 -25.31 18.25 -10.46
CA LEU A 498 -25.47 18.52 -9.04
C LEU A 498 -26.55 19.60 -8.83
N PRO A 499 -27.41 19.46 -7.79
CA PRO A 499 -28.42 20.48 -7.50
C PRO A 499 -27.73 21.79 -7.09
N PRO A 500 -28.31 22.96 -7.46
CA PRO A 500 -27.72 24.25 -7.14
C PRO A 500 -27.72 24.52 -5.63
N VAL A 501 -26.63 25.09 -5.13
CA VAL A 501 -26.56 25.60 -3.73
C VAL A 501 -27.07 27.03 -3.70
N ASN A 502 -28.14 27.26 -2.95
CA ASN A 502 -28.77 28.55 -2.84
C ASN A 502 -28.20 29.37 -1.66
N GLY A 503 -27.89 30.63 -1.89
CA GLY A 503 -27.36 31.53 -0.86
C GLY A 503 -25.86 31.41 -0.65
N THR A 504 -25.35 32.19 0.26
CA THR A 504 -23.97 32.17 0.77
C THR A 504 -24.00 32.44 2.27
N GLY A 505 -23.16 31.75 3.03
CA GLY A 505 -22.91 32.13 4.42
C GLY A 505 -21.89 33.25 4.52
N ARG A 506 -21.49 33.60 5.73
CA ARG A 506 -20.58 34.70 5.99
C ARG A 506 -19.50 34.29 6.99
N ILE A 507 -18.25 34.69 6.72
CA ILE A 507 -17.17 34.68 7.71
C ILE A 507 -17.40 35.86 8.65
N VAL A 508 -17.45 35.57 9.97
CA VAL A 508 -17.73 36.60 11.01
C VAL A 508 -16.50 36.98 11.84
N ASP A 509 -15.47 36.13 11.81
CA ASP A 509 -14.20 36.34 12.49
C ASP A 509 -13.10 35.62 11.73
N ALA A 510 -11.99 36.30 11.44
CA ALA A 510 -10.84 35.75 10.75
C ALA A 510 -9.54 36.34 11.28
N VAL A 511 -8.59 35.48 11.64
CA VAL A 511 -7.28 35.88 12.14
C VAL A 511 -6.22 35.15 11.34
N THR A 512 -5.24 35.88 10.81
CA THR A 512 -4.07 35.30 10.15
C THR A 512 -2.88 35.39 11.10
N GLU A 513 -2.31 34.24 11.43
CA GLU A 513 -1.07 34.14 12.18
C GLU A 513 0.09 34.07 11.18
N GLU A 514 0.61 35.25 10.80
CA GLU A 514 1.61 35.41 9.74
C GLU A 514 2.85 34.54 9.92
N GLN A 515 3.32 34.39 11.16
CA GLN A 515 4.50 33.58 11.49
C GLN A 515 4.32 32.09 11.13
N PHE A 516 3.07 31.60 11.06
CA PHE A 516 2.75 30.21 10.69
C PHE A 516 2.15 30.11 9.29
N GLY A 517 1.77 31.23 8.68
CA GLY A 517 1.05 31.29 7.43
C GLY A 517 -0.32 30.60 7.51
N VAL A 518 -0.97 30.66 8.67
CA VAL A 518 -2.27 30.02 8.93
C VAL A 518 -3.33 31.09 9.13
N THR A 519 -4.42 31.01 8.36
CA THR A 519 -5.62 31.78 8.56
C THR A 519 -6.67 30.93 9.24
N SER A 520 -7.15 31.36 10.40
CA SER A 520 -8.21 30.72 11.16
C SER A 520 -9.46 31.58 11.17
N ALA A 521 -10.62 31.04 10.80
CA ALA A 521 -11.85 31.80 10.66
C ALA A 521 -13.06 31.07 11.28
N TRP A 522 -14.07 31.86 11.71
CA TRP A 522 -15.39 31.34 12.07
C TRP A 522 -16.42 31.72 11.01
N LEU A 523 -17.22 30.78 10.60
CA LEU A 523 -18.42 31.01 9.84
C LEU A 523 -19.59 31.36 10.80
N GLU A 524 -20.55 32.12 10.32
CA GLU A 524 -21.75 32.54 11.10
C GLU A 524 -22.55 31.33 11.60
N ASN A 525 -22.57 30.24 10.84
CA ASN A 525 -23.23 28.97 11.21
C ASN A 525 -22.46 28.11 12.25
N GLY A 526 -21.34 28.61 12.78
CA GLY A 526 -20.57 27.95 13.84
C GLY A 526 -19.49 26.98 13.36
N ILE A 527 -19.19 26.92 12.07
CA ILE A 527 -18.07 26.10 11.54
C ILE A 527 -16.74 26.83 11.73
N ARG A 528 -15.74 26.16 12.23
CA ARG A 528 -14.35 26.61 12.32
C ARG A 528 -13.59 26.22 11.05
N VAL A 529 -12.77 27.12 10.51
CA VAL A 529 -11.96 26.86 9.30
C VAL A 529 -10.53 27.27 9.55
N HIS A 530 -9.58 26.41 9.23
CA HIS A 530 -8.15 26.68 9.21
C HIS A 530 -7.63 26.50 7.79
N HIS A 531 -6.91 27.48 7.29
CA HIS A 531 -6.32 27.46 5.95
C HIS A 531 -4.82 27.72 6.01
N ARG A 532 -4.06 26.97 5.21
CA ARG A 532 -2.64 27.20 4.98
C ARG A 532 -2.31 27.03 3.49
N TYR A 533 -1.76 28.09 2.87
CA TYR A 533 -1.18 27.98 1.54
C TYR A 533 0.13 27.20 1.58
N MET A 534 0.27 26.21 0.71
CA MET A 534 1.49 25.41 0.53
C MET A 534 1.59 24.94 -0.92
N ASP A 535 2.67 25.34 -1.60
CA ASP A 535 2.94 24.99 -2.99
C ASP A 535 4.11 23.99 -3.16
N TYR A 536 4.54 23.38 -2.07
CA TYR A 536 5.58 22.34 -2.09
C TYR A 536 5.15 21.13 -2.95
N LYS A 537 3.85 20.86 -2.99
CA LYS A 537 3.21 19.98 -3.98
C LYS A 537 2.29 20.79 -4.86
N LYS A 538 2.69 20.99 -6.11
CA LYS A 538 1.88 21.74 -7.08
C LYS A 538 0.60 21.00 -7.46
N ASP A 539 -0.42 21.75 -7.81
CA ASP A 539 -1.75 21.24 -8.18
C ASP A 539 -2.36 20.29 -7.14
N GLN A 540 -2.05 20.52 -5.86
CA GLN A 540 -2.62 19.75 -4.75
C GLN A 540 -3.31 20.64 -3.73
N VAL A 541 -4.58 20.34 -3.45
CA VAL A 541 -5.31 20.83 -2.27
C VAL A 541 -5.88 19.66 -1.51
N LEU A 542 -5.78 19.73 -0.19
CA LEU A 542 -6.33 18.76 0.76
C LEU A 542 -7.33 19.48 1.66
N VAL A 543 -8.51 18.88 1.84
CA VAL A 543 -9.56 19.40 2.73
C VAL A 543 -10.02 18.29 3.68
N ARG A 544 -10.13 18.64 4.96
CA ARG A 544 -10.80 17.84 5.99
C ARG A 544 -11.92 18.65 6.59
N ILE A 545 -13.11 18.09 6.62
CA ILE A 545 -14.28 18.63 7.33
C ILE A 545 -14.58 17.63 8.43
N ASN A 546 -14.15 17.90 9.64
CA ASN A 546 -14.29 17.02 10.80
C ASN A 546 -15.51 17.45 11.61
N PHE A 547 -16.46 16.55 11.78
CA PHE A 547 -17.59 16.66 12.68
C PHE A 547 -17.25 15.95 14.00
N ALA A 548 -17.30 16.68 15.12
CA ALA A 548 -16.99 16.12 16.43
C ALA A 548 -18.11 15.18 16.91
N GLY A 549 -17.76 13.92 17.17
CA GLY A 549 -18.69 12.84 17.52
C GLY A 549 -18.47 11.61 16.65
N GLY A 550 -19.39 10.67 16.68
CA GLY A 550 -19.27 9.42 15.93
C GLY A 550 -19.07 8.20 16.85
N GLY A 551 -18.00 7.41 16.66
CA GLY A 551 -17.76 6.19 17.44
C GLY A 551 -17.76 6.40 18.95
N ILE A 552 -17.26 7.53 19.43
CA ILE A 552 -17.25 7.86 20.87
C ILE A 552 -18.65 8.01 21.47
N GLU A 553 -19.66 8.34 20.66
CA GLU A 553 -21.04 8.48 21.06
C GLU A 553 -21.86 7.18 20.92
N GLU A 554 -21.26 6.12 20.35
CA GLU A 554 -21.93 4.83 20.22
C GLU A 554 -22.19 4.21 21.60
N THR A 555 -23.29 3.47 21.69
CA THR A 555 -23.71 2.76 22.90
C THR A 555 -23.77 1.26 22.63
N ALA A 556 -24.00 0.46 23.67
CA ALA A 556 -24.13 -1.00 23.50
C ALA A 556 -25.25 -1.40 22.51
N ASP A 557 -26.25 -0.52 22.31
CA ASP A 557 -27.41 -0.80 21.44
C ASP A 557 -27.16 -0.53 19.98
N ASN A 558 -26.16 0.32 19.64
CA ASN A 558 -25.90 0.78 18.28
C ASN A 558 -24.42 0.73 17.86
N LEU A 559 -23.61 -0.08 18.52
CA LEU A 559 -22.19 -0.26 18.18
C LEU A 559 -22.00 -0.57 16.70
N GLY A 560 -21.12 0.19 16.05
CA GLY A 560 -20.84 0.09 14.61
C GLY A 560 -21.74 0.95 13.72
N VAL A 561 -22.70 1.72 14.28
CA VAL A 561 -23.60 2.56 13.48
C VAL A 561 -22.86 3.64 12.71
N THR A 562 -21.74 4.16 13.23
CA THR A 562 -20.90 5.13 12.54
C THR A 562 -20.25 4.53 11.28
N SER A 563 -19.91 3.25 11.31
CA SER A 563 -19.42 2.54 10.12
C SER A 563 -20.52 2.41 9.05
N VAL A 564 -21.78 2.20 9.45
CA VAL A 564 -22.91 2.20 8.51
C VAL A 564 -23.13 3.61 7.93
N ALA A 565 -23.08 4.66 8.76
CA ALA A 565 -23.18 6.05 8.31
C ALA A 565 -22.10 6.42 7.27
N SER A 566 -20.90 5.84 7.39
CA SER A 566 -19.79 6.05 6.46
C SER A 566 -20.08 5.57 5.03
N LEU A 567 -21.10 4.72 4.83
CA LEU A 567 -21.47 4.16 3.53
C LEU A 567 -21.97 5.22 2.53
N VAL A 568 -22.45 6.37 3.00
CA VAL A 568 -22.78 7.51 2.14
C VAL A 568 -21.61 7.92 1.26
N PHE A 569 -20.36 7.75 1.73
CA PHE A 569 -19.15 8.10 0.99
C PHE A 569 -18.50 6.90 0.29
N THR A 570 -18.88 5.67 0.63
CA THR A 570 -18.38 4.46 -0.06
C THR A 570 -18.96 4.35 -1.47
N ALA A 571 -20.25 4.63 -1.63
CA ALA A 571 -20.92 4.74 -2.92
C ALA A 571 -21.82 5.98 -2.88
N PRO A 572 -21.24 7.17 -3.17
CA PRO A 572 -21.94 8.44 -3.04
C PRO A 572 -23.23 8.47 -3.84
N ALA A 573 -24.36 8.67 -3.16
CA ALA A 573 -25.71 8.79 -3.75
C ALA A 573 -26.52 9.84 -2.99
N THR A 574 -27.58 10.37 -3.64
CA THR A 574 -28.53 11.31 -3.03
C THR A 574 -29.96 10.83 -3.29
N SER A 575 -30.96 11.56 -2.82
CA SER A 575 -32.36 11.29 -3.14
C SER A 575 -32.67 11.34 -4.66
N GLN A 576 -31.85 12.05 -5.45
CA GLN A 576 -32.05 12.29 -6.88
C GLN A 576 -31.00 11.65 -7.79
N LEU A 577 -29.80 11.40 -7.26
CA LEU A 577 -28.65 10.91 -8.01
C LEU A 577 -28.19 9.56 -7.44
N SER A 578 -28.18 8.52 -8.29
CA SER A 578 -27.58 7.24 -7.91
C SER A 578 -26.06 7.34 -7.83
N SER A 579 -25.43 6.38 -7.18
CA SER A 579 -23.95 6.29 -7.09
C SER A 579 -23.28 6.16 -8.46
N THR A 580 -23.96 5.54 -9.43
CA THR A 580 -23.49 5.46 -10.82
C THR A 580 -23.55 6.81 -11.52
N ALA A 581 -24.62 7.59 -11.34
CA ALA A 581 -24.75 8.93 -11.89
C ALA A 581 -23.68 9.88 -11.35
N ILE A 582 -23.43 9.86 -10.01
CA ILE A 582 -22.36 10.67 -9.40
C ILE A 582 -20.96 10.22 -9.89
N ARG A 583 -20.73 8.94 -10.07
CA ARG A 583 -19.48 8.45 -10.67
C ARG A 583 -19.26 9.04 -12.07
N ASP A 584 -20.32 9.10 -12.89
CA ASP A 584 -20.24 9.61 -14.27
C ASP A 584 -20.02 11.12 -14.30
N LEU A 585 -20.65 11.88 -13.39
CA LEU A 585 -20.38 13.31 -13.19
C LEU A 585 -18.92 13.64 -12.86
N ARG A 586 -18.21 12.71 -12.24
CA ARG A 586 -16.81 12.86 -11.88
C ARG A 586 -15.83 12.55 -13.02
N ALA A 587 -16.32 12.12 -14.18
CA ALA A 587 -15.43 11.84 -15.32
C ALA A 587 -14.75 13.10 -15.82
N GLY A 588 -13.42 13.11 -15.80
CA GLY A 588 -12.58 14.25 -16.16
C GLY A 588 -12.29 15.24 -15.01
N VAL A 589 -12.75 14.96 -13.78
CA VAL A 589 -12.50 15.78 -12.59
C VAL A 589 -11.37 15.16 -11.77
N ASN A 590 -10.38 15.97 -11.41
CA ASN A 590 -9.18 15.56 -10.66
C ASN A 590 -9.27 15.89 -9.15
N ILE A 591 -10.44 15.75 -8.55
CA ILE A 591 -10.63 15.84 -7.10
C ILE A 591 -11.44 14.64 -6.59
N SER A 592 -10.96 14.05 -5.52
CA SER A 592 -11.66 12.99 -4.80
C SER A 592 -12.55 13.59 -3.73
N VAL A 593 -13.72 13.00 -3.53
CA VAL A 593 -14.60 13.26 -2.38
C VAL A 593 -14.90 11.92 -1.74
N GLY A 594 -14.62 11.80 -0.45
CA GLY A 594 -14.83 10.61 0.36
C GLY A 594 -15.16 11.01 1.80
N GLY A 595 -15.28 10.03 2.69
CA GLY A 595 -15.58 10.33 4.09
C GLY A 595 -15.89 9.09 4.91
N GLY A 596 -16.28 9.31 6.14
CA GLY A 596 -16.65 8.31 7.13
C GLY A 596 -15.99 8.54 8.48
N MET A 597 -16.02 7.54 9.33
CA MET A 597 -15.34 7.54 10.63
C MET A 597 -13.83 7.71 10.40
N ALA A 598 -13.25 8.79 10.91
CA ALA A 598 -11.80 9.03 10.83
C ALA A 598 -11.08 8.40 12.03
N ASP A 599 -11.66 8.62 13.19
CA ASP A 599 -11.30 8.03 14.49
C ASP A 599 -12.55 7.90 15.36
N ASP A 600 -12.40 7.53 16.63
CA ASP A 600 -13.56 7.35 17.52
C ASP A 600 -14.31 8.68 17.79
N GLU A 601 -13.62 9.81 17.72
CA GLU A 601 -14.13 11.14 18.08
C GLU A 601 -14.59 11.97 16.89
N THR A 602 -14.25 11.58 15.66
CA THR A 602 -14.55 12.40 14.48
C THR A 602 -15.12 11.59 13.31
N PHE A 603 -16.15 12.17 12.70
CA PHE A 603 -16.66 11.77 11.39
C PHE A 603 -16.20 12.80 10.37
N SER A 604 -15.45 12.37 9.35
CA SER A 604 -14.78 13.26 8.41
C SER A 604 -15.34 13.20 7.01
N VAL A 605 -15.42 14.35 6.33
CA VAL A 605 -15.51 14.46 4.87
C VAL A 605 -14.15 14.91 4.34
N ARG A 606 -13.66 14.22 3.33
CA ARG A 606 -12.28 14.33 2.82
C ARG A 606 -12.29 14.69 1.35
N LEU A 607 -11.58 15.77 0.99
CA LEU A 607 -11.33 16.09 -0.40
C LEU A 607 -9.82 16.14 -0.63
N GLY A 608 -9.40 15.74 -1.84
CA GLY A 608 -7.98 15.81 -2.22
C GLY A 608 -7.82 15.73 -3.73
N GLY A 609 -7.08 16.69 -4.29
CA GLY A 609 -6.87 16.75 -5.73
C GLY A 609 -6.40 18.09 -6.23
N SER A 610 -6.82 18.44 -7.46
CA SER A 610 -6.49 19.71 -8.08
C SER A 610 -7.28 20.88 -7.48
N PRO A 611 -6.63 22.02 -7.17
CA PRO A 611 -7.33 23.25 -6.80
C PRO A 611 -8.33 23.73 -7.86
N ASN A 612 -8.08 23.45 -9.14
CA ASN A 612 -8.98 23.83 -10.24
C ASN A 612 -10.35 23.14 -10.15
N ASP A 613 -10.39 21.97 -9.52
CA ASP A 613 -11.61 21.17 -9.36
C ASP A 613 -12.20 21.28 -7.93
N LEU A 614 -11.61 22.15 -7.07
CA LEU A 614 -12.03 22.27 -5.67
C LEU A 614 -13.50 22.71 -5.55
N GLU A 615 -13.96 23.60 -6.41
CA GLU A 615 -15.37 24.05 -6.40
C GLU A 615 -16.32 22.87 -6.64
N PHE A 616 -16.05 22.03 -7.65
CA PHE A 616 -16.83 20.81 -7.88
C PHE A 616 -16.78 19.87 -6.67
N GLY A 617 -15.58 19.68 -6.08
CA GLY A 617 -15.40 18.84 -4.90
C GLY A 617 -16.22 19.29 -3.71
N LEU A 618 -16.19 20.59 -3.39
CA LEU A 618 -16.97 21.19 -2.30
C LEU A 618 -18.48 21.16 -2.58
N HIS A 619 -18.89 21.39 -3.84
CA HIS A 619 -20.29 21.26 -4.24
C HIS A 619 -20.81 19.83 -4.04
N LEU A 620 -20.07 18.83 -4.49
CA LEU A 620 -20.42 17.42 -4.25
C LEU A 620 -20.45 17.08 -2.76
N ALA A 621 -19.44 17.51 -2.00
CA ALA A 621 -19.39 17.30 -0.55
C ALA A 621 -20.60 17.94 0.15
N HIS A 622 -20.95 19.20 -0.18
CA HIS A 622 -22.15 19.89 0.32
C HIS A 622 -23.42 19.09 0.02
N THR A 623 -23.57 18.66 -1.24
CA THR A 623 -24.74 17.87 -1.69
C THR A 623 -24.86 16.58 -0.89
N LEU A 624 -23.75 15.85 -0.67
CA LEU A 624 -23.75 14.64 0.14
C LEU A 624 -24.04 14.91 1.62
N MET A 625 -23.49 15.96 2.21
CA MET A 625 -23.74 16.32 3.61
C MET A 625 -25.21 16.76 3.87
N THR A 626 -25.90 17.27 2.84
CA THR A 626 -27.28 17.76 2.97
C THR A 626 -28.34 16.77 2.51
N ASP A 627 -28.04 15.92 1.54
CA ASP A 627 -28.98 14.95 0.93
C ASP A 627 -28.36 13.57 0.66
N GLY A 628 -27.21 13.26 1.29
CA GLY A 628 -26.55 11.95 1.08
C GLY A 628 -27.43 10.78 1.50
N ARG A 629 -27.42 9.70 0.70
CA ARG A 629 -28.23 8.49 0.91
C ARG A 629 -27.35 7.23 0.87
N ILE A 630 -27.70 6.28 1.72
CA ILE A 630 -27.10 4.93 1.69
C ILE A 630 -27.98 4.06 0.78
N GLU A 631 -27.41 3.56 -0.31
CA GLU A 631 -28.12 2.61 -1.17
C GLU A 631 -28.22 1.23 -0.50
N GLU A 632 -29.35 0.53 -0.66
CA GLU A 632 -29.62 -0.77 -0.03
C GLU A 632 -28.57 -1.84 -0.39
N THR A 633 -28.14 -1.87 -1.65
CA THR A 633 -27.09 -2.78 -2.14
C THR A 633 -25.76 -2.53 -1.45
N VAL A 634 -25.40 -1.28 -1.18
CA VAL A 634 -24.17 -0.89 -0.49
C VAL A 634 -24.21 -1.36 0.96
N PHE A 635 -25.33 -1.18 1.64
CA PHE A 635 -25.52 -1.66 3.02
C PHE A 635 -25.45 -3.19 3.10
N LYS A 636 -26.13 -3.92 2.19
CA LYS A 636 -26.06 -5.39 2.12
C LYS A 636 -24.63 -5.88 1.92
N ASN A 637 -23.90 -5.25 1.00
CA ASN A 637 -22.50 -5.60 0.72
C ASN A 637 -21.59 -5.30 1.91
N TRP A 638 -21.78 -4.17 2.59
CA TRP A 638 -21.05 -3.84 3.82
C TRP A 638 -21.28 -4.90 4.91
N ARG A 639 -22.55 -5.27 5.19
CA ARG A 639 -22.87 -6.26 6.22
C ARG A 639 -22.17 -7.59 5.96
N ILE A 640 -22.24 -8.09 4.72
CA ILE A 640 -21.61 -9.35 4.35
C ILE A 640 -20.09 -9.25 4.46
N SER A 641 -19.50 -8.17 3.97
CA SER A 641 -18.05 -7.95 4.04
C SER A 641 -17.56 -7.86 5.49
N THR A 642 -18.32 -7.17 6.36
CA THR A 642 -18.00 -7.02 7.77
C THR A 642 -18.07 -8.36 8.50
N LEU A 643 -19.15 -9.13 8.31
CA LEU A 643 -19.29 -10.47 8.92
C LEU A 643 -18.15 -11.41 8.49
N ARG A 644 -17.76 -11.38 7.22
CA ARG A 644 -16.61 -12.14 6.71
C ARG A 644 -15.27 -11.69 7.30
N SER A 645 -15.10 -10.38 7.48
CA SER A 645 -13.91 -9.84 8.16
C SER A 645 -13.83 -10.31 9.61
N LEU A 646 -14.95 -10.35 10.32
CA LEU A 646 -15.02 -10.89 11.68
C LEU A 646 -14.66 -12.38 11.71
N GLU A 647 -15.20 -13.18 10.80
CA GLU A 647 -14.85 -14.60 10.67
C GLU A 647 -13.35 -14.81 10.45
N LYS A 648 -12.72 -14.00 9.57
CA LYS A 648 -11.27 -14.05 9.35
C LYS A 648 -10.49 -13.70 10.62
N ARG A 649 -10.95 -12.71 11.39
CA ARG A 649 -10.32 -12.29 12.66
C ARG A 649 -10.32 -13.38 13.72
N GLU A 650 -11.35 -14.25 13.75
CA GLU A 650 -11.45 -15.37 14.70
C GLU A 650 -10.28 -16.36 14.62
N ARG A 651 -9.53 -16.34 13.49
CA ARG A 651 -8.38 -17.23 13.22
C ARG A 651 -7.06 -16.49 13.12
N ASP A 652 -7.03 -15.20 13.45
CA ASP A 652 -5.83 -14.35 13.34
C ASP A 652 -5.26 -14.04 14.72
N VAL A 653 -4.09 -14.58 15.04
CA VAL A 653 -3.42 -14.38 16.35
C VAL A 653 -3.14 -12.89 16.61
N GLY A 654 -2.82 -12.11 15.56
CA GLY A 654 -2.57 -10.68 15.68
C GLY A 654 -3.84 -9.90 16.00
N ALA A 655 -4.97 -10.28 15.39
CA ALA A 655 -6.27 -9.68 15.69
C ALA A 655 -6.71 -9.95 17.13
N HIS A 656 -6.58 -11.20 17.60
CA HIS A 656 -6.87 -11.54 18.99
C HIS A 656 -5.99 -10.80 20.00
N ALA A 657 -4.69 -10.71 19.73
CA ALA A 657 -3.77 -9.94 20.58
C ALA A 657 -4.13 -8.43 20.61
N ALA A 658 -4.51 -7.86 19.47
CA ALA A 658 -4.92 -6.45 19.39
C ALA A 658 -6.23 -6.19 20.13
N ASP A 659 -7.22 -7.06 19.98
CA ASP A 659 -8.52 -6.95 20.68
C ASP A 659 -8.34 -7.11 22.21
N ALA A 660 -7.53 -8.07 22.65
CA ALA A 660 -7.22 -8.24 24.07
C ALA A 660 -6.49 -7.02 24.65
N LEU A 661 -5.52 -6.47 23.93
CA LEU A 661 -4.84 -5.25 24.34
C LEU A 661 -5.82 -4.08 24.45
N ALA A 662 -6.69 -3.88 23.46
CA ALA A 662 -7.70 -2.83 23.47
C ALA A 662 -8.64 -2.99 24.68
N GLU A 663 -9.08 -4.21 25.00
CA GLU A 663 -9.91 -4.53 26.16
C GLU A 663 -9.17 -4.22 27.49
N LEU A 664 -7.89 -4.65 27.61
CA LEU A 664 -7.09 -4.39 28.80
C LEU A 664 -6.91 -2.88 29.07
N ILE A 665 -6.53 -2.10 28.05
CA ILE A 665 -6.25 -0.67 28.21
C ILE A 665 -7.53 0.18 28.38
N SER A 666 -8.68 -0.30 27.87
CA SER A 666 -9.97 0.39 27.98
C SER A 666 -10.80 -0.06 29.19
N GLY A 667 -10.39 -1.12 29.88
CA GLY A 667 -11.19 -1.73 30.96
C GLY A 667 -12.46 -2.40 30.47
N GLY A 668 -12.47 -2.83 29.19
CA GLY A 668 -13.62 -3.49 28.56
C GLY A 668 -14.69 -2.53 28.04
N ASP A 669 -14.35 -1.25 27.81
CA ASP A 669 -15.28 -0.29 27.20
C ASP A 669 -15.71 -0.79 25.81
N PRO A 670 -17.01 -0.97 25.56
CA PRO A 670 -17.50 -1.57 24.32
C PRO A 670 -17.13 -0.75 23.07
N ARG A 671 -16.93 0.56 23.18
CA ARG A 671 -16.53 1.44 22.05
C ARG A 671 -15.10 1.18 21.56
N ARG A 672 -14.28 0.53 22.40
CA ARG A 672 -12.85 0.28 22.14
C ARG A 672 -12.55 -1.14 21.65
N ARG A 673 -13.53 -2.00 21.55
CA ARG A 673 -13.38 -3.35 21.00
C ARG A 673 -13.94 -3.45 19.57
N THR A 674 -13.51 -4.48 18.86
CA THR A 674 -14.13 -4.85 17.58
C THR A 674 -15.61 -5.19 17.79
N VAL A 675 -16.48 -4.73 16.89
CA VAL A 675 -17.91 -5.10 16.88
C VAL A 675 -18.09 -6.61 16.77
N ARG A 676 -19.14 -7.14 17.39
CA ARG A 676 -19.48 -8.57 17.33
C ARG A 676 -20.47 -8.85 16.21
N LYS A 677 -20.53 -10.12 15.81
CA LYS A 677 -21.43 -10.58 14.75
C LYS A 677 -22.89 -10.16 15.01
N GLU A 678 -23.40 -10.39 16.23
CA GLU A 678 -24.78 -10.09 16.61
C GLU A 678 -25.07 -8.58 16.58
N GLU A 679 -24.07 -7.74 16.82
CA GLU A 679 -24.18 -6.28 16.73
C GLU A 679 -24.31 -5.86 15.27
N VAL A 680 -23.45 -6.38 14.38
CA VAL A 680 -23.53 -6.12 12.92
C VAL A 680 -24.88 -6.60 12.34
N GLU A 681 -25.39 -7.76 12.79
CA GLU A 681 -26.68 -8.31 12.34
C GLU A 681 -27.88 -7.46 12.77
N ARG A 682 -27.80 -6.78 13.93
CA ARG A 682 -28.88 -5.90 14.45
C ARG A 682 -28.90 -4.52 13.78
N LEU A 683 -27.77 -4.03 13.28
CA LEU A 683 -27.73 -2.71 12.64
C LEU A 683 -28.63 -2.67 11.41
N THR A 684 -29.29 -1.52 11.19
CA THR A 684 -30.12 -1.28 10.02
C THR A 684 -29.61 -0.11 9.19
N LEU A 685 -30.04 -0.05 7.94
CA LEU A 685 -29.74 1.06 7.04
C LEU A 685 -30.29 2.38 7.61
N GLU A 686 -31.53 2.34 8.14
CA GLU A 686 -32.21 3.50 8.68
C GLU A 686 -31.46 4.09 9.90
N GLN A 687 -30.90 3.24 10.77
CA GLN A 687 -30.06 3.68 11.88
C GLN A 687 -28.82 4.42 11.38
N GLY A 688 -28.10 3.84 10.38
CA GLY A 688 -26.94 4.48 9.79
C GLY A 688 -27.27 5.79 9.08
N GLN A 689 -28.38 5.83 8.33
CA GLN A 689 -28.86 7.04 7.64
C GLN A 689 -29.20 8.15 8.66
N ALA A 690 -29.95 7.83 9.70
CA ALA A 690 -30.30 8.80 10.75
C ALA A 690 -29.06 9.30 11.52
N TRP A 691 -28.09 8.41 11.77
CA TRP A 691 -26.83 8.77 12.42
C TRP A 691 -26.01 9.73 11.57
N PHE A 692 -25.89 9.47 10.27
CA PHE A 692 -25.25 10.36 9.31
C PHE A 692 -25.90 11.75 9.29
N GLU A 693 -27.23 11.79 9.15
CA GLU A 693 -27.99 13.04 9.11
C GLU A 693 -27.84 13.85 10.40
N ARG A 694 -27.87 13.20 11.56
CA ARG A 694 -27.65 13.86 12.86
C ARG A 694 -26.26 14.50 12.92
N ILE A 695 -25.20 13.74 12.58
CA ILE A 695 -23.82 14.23 12.60
C ILE A 695 -23.68 15.45 11.67
N CYS A 696 -24.07 15.33 10.41
CA CYS A 696 -23.91 16.40 9.44
C CYS A 696 -24.72 17.68 9.79
N ARG A 697 -25.85 17.55 10.50
CA ARG A 697 -26.70 18.68 10.86
C ARG A 697 -26.33 19.34 12.18
N GLN A 698 -25.86 18.58 13.18
CA GLN A 698 -25.83 19.04 14.57
C GLN A 698 -24.43 19.07 15.19
N ALA A 699 -23.50 18.22 14.73
CA ALA A 699 -22.19 18.14 15.34
C ALA A 699 -21.36 19.41 15.12
N PRO A 700 -20.58 19.86 16.13
CA PRO A 700 -19.56 20.89 15.92
C PRO A 700 -18.64 20.48 14.78
N ALA A 701 -18.17 21.46 14.00
CA ALA A 701 -17.34 21.17 12.83
C ALA A 701 -16.08 22.03 12.76
N GLU A 702 -14.97 21.39 12.52
CA GLU A 702 -13.66 21.99 12.27
C GLU A 702 -13.15 21.57 10.89
N VAL A 703 -12.66 22.53 10.10
CA VAL A 703 -12.26 22.34 8.72
C VAL A 703 -10.81 22.77 8.56
N ALA A 704 -9.99 21.90 7.98
CA ALA A 704 -8.64 22.23 7.55
C ALA A 704 -8.54 22.20 6.03
N ILE A 705 -7.92 23.22 5.44
CA ILE A 705 -7.66 23.36 4.00
C ILE A 705 -6.19 23.70 3.82
N VAL A 706 -5.44 22.79 3.18
CA VAL A 706 -3.99 22.95 2.99
C VAL A 706 -3.63 22.63 1.55
N GLY A 707 -2.80 23.47 0.93
CA GLY A 707 -2.28 23.17 -0.42
C GLY A 707 -2.07 24.41 -1.29
N ASP A 708 -1.96 24.16 -2.59
CA ASP A 708 -1.62 25.15 -3.62
C ASP A 708 -2.85 26.00 -4.02
N ILE A 709 -3.47 26.63 -3.04
CA ILE A 709 -4.61 27.54 -3.22
C ILE A 709 -4.56 28.64 -2.16
N SER A 710 -4.79 29.90 -2.56
CA SER A 710 -4.76 31.03 -1.64
C SER A 710 -6.05 31.17 -0.83
N TRP A 711 -5.99 31.90 0.29
CA TRP A 711 -7.17 32.22 1.10
C TRP A 711 -8.24 32.99 0.31
N GLU A 712 -7.83 33.93 -0.54
CA GLU A 712 -8.72 34.74 -1.37
C GLU A 712 -9.52 33.89 -2.36
N GLN A 713 -8.90 32.82 -2.87
CA GLN A 713 -9.55 31.86 -3.78
C GLN A 713 -10.49 30.90 -3.02
N VAL A 714 -10.09 30.45 -1.85
CA VAL A 714 -10.84 29.47 -1.04
C VAL A 714 -12.03 30.11 -0.31
N ARG A 715 -11.88 31.35 0.16
CA ARG A 715 -12.88 32.06 0.96
C ARG A 715 -14.29 32.03 0.35
N PRO A 716 -14.52 32.44 -0.91
CA PRO A 716 -15.86 32.43 -1.50
C PRO A 716 -16.46 31.02 -1.60
N LEU A 717 -15.62 30.01 -1.79
CA LEU A 717 -16.06 28.61 -1.83
C LEU A 717 -16.50 28.13 -0.45
N VAL A 718 -15.74 28.48 0.60
CA VAL A 718 -16.07 28.18 2.00
C VAL A 718 -17.38 28.85 2.40
N GLU A 719 -17.55 30.16 2.08
CA GLU A 719 -18.78 30.90 2.36
C GLU A 719 -19.99 30.27 1.63
N ARG A 720 -19.82 29.81 0.38
CA ARG A 720 -20.90 29.23 -0.41
C ARG A 720 -21.25 27.80 0.04
N TYR A 721 -20.26 26.92 0.16
CA TYR A 721 -20.52 25.48 0.35
C TYR A 721 -20.51 25.04 1.81
N LEU A 722 -19.76 25.69 2.69
CA LEU A 722 -19.75 25.37 4.11
C LEU A 722 -20.63 26.33 4.92
N GLY A 723 -20.66 27.60 4.54
CA GLY A 723 -21.44 28.62 5.23
C GLY A 723 -22.94 28.45 5.08
N THR A 724 -23.44 27.73 4.10
CA THR A 724 -24.85 27.41 3.88
C THR A 724 -25.30 26.11 4.58
N LEU A 725 -24.37 25.38 5.23
CA LEU A 725 -24.75 24.25 6.08
C LEU A 725 -25.51 24.72 7.34
N PRO A 726 -26.32 23.86 7.97
CA PRO A 726 -27.07 24.20 9.17
C PRO A 726 -26.20 24.77 10.30
N THR A 727 -26.77 25.70 11.09
CA THR A 727 -26.13 26.27 12.28
C THR A 727 -25.87 25.19 13.31
N ARG A 728 -24.69 25.24 13.95
CA ARG A 728 -24.19 24.24 14.88
C ARG A 728 -23.43 24.83 16.06
N PRO A 729 -23.25 24.09 17.17
CA PRO A 729 -22.40 24.49 18.28
C PRO A 729 -20.94 24.72 17.84
N ARG A 730 -20.26 25.67 18.47
CA ARG A 730 -18.83 25.96 18.25
C ARG A 730 -17.90 25.08 19.08
N SER A 731 -18.42 24.36 20.07
CA SER A 731 -17.63 23.56 21.01
C SER A 731 -18.13 22.12 21.07
N ALA A 732 -17.20 21.18 21.21
CA ALA A 732 -17.44 19.74 21.41
C ALA A 732 -17.42 19.32 22.89
N GLY A 733 -17.67 20.25 23.84
CA GLY A 733 -17.62 19.96 25.28
C GLY A 733 -18.55 18.83 25.76
N HIS A 734 -19.57 18.47 24.98
CA HIS A 734 -20.43 17.31 25.26
C HIS A 734 -19.67 15.96 25.20
N LEU A 735 -18.51 15.90 24.57
CA LEU A 735 -17.67 14.71 24.48
C LEU A 735 -16.77 14.50 25.71
N ASP A 736 -16.60 15.49 26.59
CA ASP A 736 -15.60 15.46 27.67
C ASP A 736 -15.80 14.31 28.67
N GLU A 737 -17.04 13.97 28.99
CA GLU A 737 -17.34 12.83 29.84
C GLU A 737 -17.08 11.49 29.14
N LEU A 738 -17.33 11.42 27.84
CA LEU A 738 -17.15 10.23 27.00
C LEU A 738 -15.67 9.87 26.79
N ARG A 739 -14.77 10.83 26.96
CA ARG A 739 -13.30 10.66 26.85
C ARG A 739 -12.69 9.90 28.01
N THR A 740 -13.45 9.57 29.07
CA THR A 740 -12.93 8.89 30.24
C THR A 740 -13.16 7.38 30.15
N LEU A 741 -12.09 6.59 30.28
CA LEU A 741 -12.13 5.13 30.34
C LEU A 741 -11.94 4.64 31.79
N ARG A 742 -12.61 3.55 32.14
CA ARG A 742 -12.48 2.90 33.47
C ARG A 742 -11.66 1.63 33.28
N ARG A 743 -10.38 1.67 33.60
CA ARG A 743 -9.50 0.49 33.52
C ARG A 743 -9.05 0.02 34.89
N LYS A 744 -8.61 -1.24 34.98
CA LYS A 744 -7.93 -1.81 36.14
C LYS A 744 -6.48 -1.32 36.19
N SER A 745 -5.92 -1.27 37.41
CA SER A 745 -4.47 -1.06 37.59
C SER A 745 -3.72 -2.31 37.15
N GLY A 746 -2.53 -2.12 36.53
CA GLY A 746 -1.66 -3.23 36.10
C GLY A 746 -0.87 -3.88 37.26
N PRO A 747 0.01 -4.82 36.92
CA PRO A 747 0.31 -5.27 35.57
C PRO A 747 -0.86 -6.04 34.92
N LEU A 748 -1.18 -5.66 33.69
CA LEU A 748 -2.25 -6.27 32.92
C LEU A 748 -1.70 -7.41 32.04
N VAL A 749 -2.28 -8.60 32.12
CA VAL A 749 -1.77 -9.77 31.36
C VAL A 749 -2.92 -10.44 30.62
N ALA A 750 -2.70 -10.76 29.35
CA ALA A 750 -3.58 -11.63 28.56
C ALA A 750 -2.75 -12.68 27.80
N ASN A 751 -3.04 -13.95 28.07
CA ASN A 751 -2.47 -15.08 27.36
C ASN A 751 -3.61 -15.78 26.61
N LEU A 752 -3.51 -15.81 25.29
CA LEU A 752 -4.59 -16.24 24.41
C LEU A 752 -4.19 -17.46 23.61
N THR A 753 -5.15 -18.35 23.40
CA THR A 753 -5.03 -19.48 22.50
C THR A 753 -6.01 -19.30 21.36
N VAL A 754 -5.51 -19.37 20.12
CA VAL A 754 -6.28 -19.09 18.89
C VAL A 754 -6.34 -20.34 18.02
N ASN A 755 -7.54 -20.71 17.59
CA ASN A 755 -7.72 -21.84 16.69
C ASN A 755 -7.33 -21.45 15.24
N THR A 756 -6.07 -21.66 14.88
CA THR A 756 -5.52 -21.34 13.55
C THR A 756 -4.50 -22.38 13.12
N LEU A 757 -4.39 -22.59 11.80
CA LEU A 757 -3.35 -23.41 11.16
C LEU A 757 -2.06 -22.63 10.89
N THR A 758 -2.09 -21.31 11.09
CA THR A 758 -0.91 -20.46 10.88
C THR A 758 0.08 -20.67 12.03
N PRO A 759 1.29 -21.19 11.78
CA PRO A 759 2.27 -21.55 12.83
C PRO A 759 3.02 -20.29 13.33
N ALA A 760 2.29 -19.28 13.74
CA ALA A 760 2.85 -18.02 14.25
C ALA A 760 2.12 -17.58 15.51
N ALA A 761 2.86 -17.07 16.49
CA ALA A 761 2.37 -16.41 17.68
C ALA A 761 2.61 -14.90 17.58
N VAL A 762 2.01 -14.16 18.50
CA VAL A 762 2.26 -12.73 18.71
C VAL A 762 2.59 -12.50 20.19
N ALA A 763 3.61 -11.71 20.43
CA ALA A 763 3.98 -11.26 21.78
C ALA A 763 4.13 -9.74 21.80
N TYR A 764 3.37 -9.07 22.68
CA TYR A 764 3.46 -7.63 22.96
C TYR A 764 3.71 -7.41 24.44
N ALA A 765 4.59 -6.47 24.74
CA ALA A 765 4.78 -5.94 26.09
C ALA A 765 4.95 -4.42 26.04
N GLY A 766 4.63 -3.74 27.14
CA GLY A 766 4.73 -2.30 27.19
C GLY A 766 4.02 -1.68 28.38
N PHE A 767 3.63 -0.42 28.21
CA PHE A 767 2.95 0.32 29.25
C PHE A 767 1.99 1.36 28.67
N ILE A 768 1.07 1.82 29.50
CA ILE A 768 0.15 2.91 29.16
C ILE A 768 0.93 4.22 29.27
N GLY A 769 1.12 4.87 28.11
CA GLY A 769 1.94 6.05 27.91
C GLY A 769 1.24 7.38 28.19
N CYS A 770 1.73 8.45 27.56
CA CYS A 770 1.28 9.82 27.79
C CYS A 770 0.03 10.19 26.96
N GLU A 771 -0.63 11.28 27.36
CA GLU A 771 -1.62 11.96 26.54
C GLU A 771 -0.95 12.90 25.52
N GLY A 772 -1.63 13.12 24.39
CA GLY A 772 -1.13 13.95 23.28
C GLY A 772 -0.78 15.40 23.69
N ARG A 773 -1.52 15.95 24.66
CA ARG A 773 -1.31 17.30 25.21
C ARG A 773 -0.03 17.44 26.05
N HIS A 774 0.57 16.35 26.55
CA HIS A 774 1.83 16.38 27.28
C HIS A 774 3.00 16.38 26.29
N VAL A 775 3.25 17.52 25.66
CA VAL A 775 4.17 17.67 24.52
C VAL A 775 5.59 17.19 24.84
N ASP A 776 6.11 17.52 26.03
CA ASP A 776 7.47 17.17 26.45
C ASP A 776 7.61 15.65 26.61
N ASP A 777 6.70 15.02 27.34
CA ASP A 777 6.69 13.56 27.53
C ASP A 777 6.52 12.82 26.18
N ARG A 778 5.62 13.30 25.32
CA ARG A 778 5.38 12.73 24.00
C ARG A 778 6.64 12.70 23.14
N ARG A 779 7.39 13.81 23.10
CA ARG A 779 8.63 13.94 22.33
C ARG A 779 9.76 13.11 22.92
N ALA A 780 9.88 13.09 24.26
CA ALA A 780 10.85 12.26 24.94
C ALA A 780 10.59 10.75 24.72
N LEU A 781 9.33 10.31 24.80
CA LEU A 781 8.93 8.93 24.51
C LEU A 781 9.13 8.56 23.04
N GLN A 782 9.06 9.52 22.11
CA GLN A 782 9.37 9.27 20.70
C GLN A 782 10.86 9.00 20.47
N ILE A 783 11.74 9.67 21.19
CA ILE A 783 13.18 9.34 21.22
C ILE A 783 13.38 7.93 21.80
N ALA A 784 12.74 7.63 22.94
CA ALA A 784 12.80 6.31 23.55
C ALA A 784 12.33 5.19 22.61
N GLU A 785 11.26 5.42 21.86
CA GLU A 785 10.75 4.50 20.82
C GLU A 785 11.81 4.14 19.78
N SER A 786 12.53 5.15 19.27
CA SER A 786 13.59 4.94 18.26
C SER A 786 14.74 4.10 18.84
N ILE A 787 15.22 4.45 20.03
CA ILE A 787 16.33 3.75 20.68
C ILE A 787 15.95 2.31 21.06
N ILE A 788 14.79 2.13 21.68
CA ILE A 788 14.31 0.80 22.08
C ILE A 788 14.11 -0.10 20.85
N SER A 789 13.63 0.46 19.73
CA SER A 789 13.52 -0.31 18.48
C SER A 789 14.88 -0.84 18.01
N THR A 790 15.94 -0.02 18.07
CA THR A 790 17.31 -0.45 17.74
C THR A 790 17.82 -1.53 18.71
N ARG A 791 17.63 -1.36 20.03
CA ARG A 791 18.01 -2.37 21.03
C ARG A 791 17.27 -3.70 20.83
N LEU A 792 15.99 -3.65 20.48
CA LEU A 792 15.17 -4.83 20.18
C LEU A 792 15.65 -5.57 18.94
N ILE A 793 15.95 -4.85 17.85
CA ILE A 793 16.49 -5.44 16.63
C ILE A 793 17.78 -6.18 16.95
N LYS A 794 18.73 -5.50 17.60
CA LYS A 794 20.02 -6.08 17.96
C LYS A 794 19.87 -7.32 18.84
N ARG A 795 19.09 -7.24 19.93
CA ARG A 795 19.00 -8.33 20.90
C ARG A 795 18.12 -9.48 20.44
N VAL A 796 16.88 -9.17 19.99
CA VAL A 796 15.86 -10.20 19.79
C VAL A 796 15.92 -10.80 18.37
N ARG A 797 16.30 -9.99 17.37
CA ARG A 797 16.42 -10.45 15.97
C ARG A 797 17.82 -10.97 15.65
N GLU A 798 18.88 -10.15 15.91
CA GLU A 798 20.23 -10.48 15.46
C GLU A 798 20.94 -11.46 16.41
N GLU A 799 20.96 -11.21 17.72
CA GLU A 799 21.66 -12.07 18.67
C GLU A 799 20.89 -13.38 18.99
N LEU A 800 19.57 -13.31 19.13
CA LEU A 800 18.75 -14.46 19.55
C LEU A 800 17.97 -15.13 18.40
N ALA A 801 17.87 -14.52 17.22
CA ALA A 801 17.13 -15.02 16.05
C ALA A 801 15.68 -15.47 16.38
N LEU A 802 15.01 -14.80 17.33
CA LEU A 802 13.66 -15.18 17.78
C LEU A 802 12.55 -14.68 16.88
N VAL A 803 12.83 -13.63 16.10
CA VAL A 803 11.84 -12.93 15.27
C VAL A 803 12.46 -12.46 13.95
N TYR A 804 11.66 -12.34 12.91
CA TYR A 804 12.10 -11.70 11.65
C TYR A 804 12.20 -10.18 11.78
N SER A 805 11.22 -9.54 12.43
CA SER A 805 11.21 -8.09 12.67
C SER A 805 10.62 -7.79 14.04
N ILE A 806 11.12 -6.75 14.69
CA ILE A 806 10.61 -6.28 15.98
C ILE A 806 10.80 -4.77 16.08
N SER A 807 9.86 -4.09 16.71
CA SER A 807 9.96 -2.65 16.97
C SER A 807 9.17 -2.23 18.20
N ALA A 808 9.51 -1.07 18.74
CA ALA A 808 8.68 -0.32 19.66
C ALA A 808 7.81 0.69 18.89
N SER A 809 6.71 1.10 19.49
CA SER A 809 5.84 2.17 19.01
C SER A 809 5.30 2.98 20.18
N ASN A 810 5.24 4.31 20.00
CA ASN A 810 4.67 5.24 20.97
C ASN A 810 3.47 5.97 20.35
N SER A 811 2.28 5.75 20.90
CA SER A 811 1.04 6.40 20.48
C SER A 811 0.47 7.19 21.65
N ALA A 812 0.63 8.51 21.62
CA ALA A 812 0.04 9.38 22.62
C ALA A 812 -1.50 9.45 22.49
N ALA A 813 -2.22 9.47 23.61
CA ALA A 813 -3.69 9.53 23.60
C ALA A 813 -4.16 10.94 23.31
N TRP A 814 -4.94 11.11 22.25
CA TRP A 814 -5.62 12.37 21.93
C TRP A 814 -7.09 12.35 22.35
N ILE A 815 -7.79 11.26 22.12
CA ILE A 815 -9.22 11.11 22.32
C ILE A 815 -9.53 10.73 23.77
N TYR A 816 -9.05 9.57 24.21
CA TYR A 816 -9.33 9.04 25.54
C TYR A 816 -8.25 9.44 26.53
N ARG A 817 -8.69 9.91 27.70
CA ARG A 817 -7.77 10.31 28.77
C ARG A 817 -6.99 9.10 29.27
N ASP A 818 -5.71 9.30 29.58
CA ASP A 818 -4.83 8.28 30.15
C ASP A 818 -4.82 6.93 29.40
N ALA A 819 -4.91 6.99 28.08
CA ALA A 819 -4.97 5.84 27.17
C ALA A 819 -3.86 5.83 26.10
N GLY A 820 -2.76 6.55 26.32
CA GLY A 820 -1.56 6.46 25.48
C GLY A 820 -0.95 5.07 25.55
N LEU A 821 -0.20 4.67 24.54
CA LEU A 821 0.33 3.32 24.44
C LEU A 821 1.79 3.35 24.00
N PHE A 822 2.70 2.87 24.86
CA PHE A 822 4.04 2.49 24.47
C PHE A 822 4.10 0.97 24.40
N ARG A 823 4.25 0.42 23.20
CA ARG A 823 4.19 -1.01 22.93
C ARG A 823 5.42 -1.47 22.17
N ALA A 824 5.96 -2.63 22.52
CA ALA A 824 7.00 -3.34 21.79
C ALA A 824 6.62 -4.79 21.60
N GLY A 825 7.07 -5.41 20.50
CA GLY A 825 6.82 -6.81 20.23
C GLY A 825 6.67 -7.13 18.75
N SER A 826 6.39 -8.40 18.47
CA SER A 826 6.34 -8.92 17.10
C SER A 826 5.57 -10.25 17.00
N LYS A 827 5.46 -10.74 15.75
CA LYS A 827 5.20 -12.15 15.45
C LYS A 827 6.47 -12.98 15.69
N CYS A 828 6.30 -14.20 16.19
CA CYS A 828 7.40 -15.14 16.48
C CYS A 828 6.91 -16.59 16.36
N LYS A 829 7.81 -17.55 16.57
CA LYS A 829 7.44 -18.95 16.76
C LYS A 829 6.55 -19.11 18.00
N PRO A 830 5.56 -20.01 17.96
CA PRO A 830 4.70 -20.24 19.11
C PRO A 830 5.47 -20.54 20.42
N GLU A 831 6.51 -21.34 20.35
CA GLU A 831 7.38 -21.70 21.48
C GLU A 831 8.20 -20.52 22.02
N ASN A 832 8.40 -19.47 21.23
CA ASN A 832 9.20 -18.30 21.59
C ASN A 832 8.37 -17.15 22.17
N ALA A 833 7.03 -17.20 22.13
CA ALA A 833 6.18 -16.07 22.47
C ALA A 833 6.44 -15.51 23.88
N GLU A 834 6.59 -16.39 24.86
CA GLU A 834 6.90 -15.99 26.23
C GLU A 834 8.31 -15.40 26.35
N LEU A 835 9.31 -16.01 25.70
CA LEU A 835 10.69 -15.53 25.72
C LEU A 835 10.80 -14.15 25.06
N VAL A 836 10.12 -13.92 23.92
CA VAL A 836 10.08 -12.61 23.27
C VAL A 836 9.47 -11.55 24.21
N ALA A 837 8.37 -11.86 24.90
CA ALA A 837 7.78 -10.93 25.87
C ALA A 837 8.73 -10.64 27.04
N GLN A 838 9.47 -11.63 27.54
CA GLN A 838 10.48 -11.49 28.61
C GLN A 838 11.65 -10.62 28.16
N GLU A 839 12.19 -10.83 26.97
CA GLU A 839 13.29 -10.02 26.42
C GLU A 839 12.86 -8.56 26.19
N VAL A 840 11.60 -8.34 25.69
CA VAL A 840 11.05 -7.00 25.59
C VAL A 840 11.00 -6.32 26.96
N HIS A 841 10.48 -6.99 27.99
CA HIS A 841 10.45 -6.44 29.35
C HIS A 841 11.85 -6.18 29.92
N ALA A 842 12.83 -7.05 29.62
CA ALA A 842 14.21 -6.86 30.04
C ALA A 842 14.81 -5.58 29.45
N ILE A 843 14.60 -5.33 28.13
CA ILE A 843 15.06 -4.13 27.43
C ILE A 843 14.36 -2.87 27.95
N LEU A 844 13.02 -2.91 28.16
CA LEU A 844 12.29 -1.77 28.72
C LEU A 844 12.75 -1.44 30.14
N ARG A 845 13.04 -2.44 30.98
CA ARG A 845 13.54 -2.28 32.34
C ARG A 845 14.96 -1.70 32.33
N ASP A 846 15.85 -2.28 31.51
CA ASP A 846 17.21 -1.77 31.37
C ASP A 846 17.18 -0.30 30.93
N PHE A 847 16.38 0.06 29.94
CA PHE A 847 16.23 1.45 29.51
C PHE A 847 15.70 2.36 30.62
N ALA A 848 14.76 1.90 31.44
CA ALA A 848 14.29 2.66 32.60
C ALA A 848 15.41 2.86 33.63
N GLU A 849 16.27 1.88 33.86
CA GLU A 849 17.38 1.93 34.86
C GLU A 849 18.57 2.76 34.37
N THR A 850 19.01 2.54 33.13
CA THR A 850 20.23 3.11 32.57
C THR A 850 20.00 4.39 31.76
N GLY A 851 18.84 4.52 31.12
CA GLY A 851 18.55 5.56 30.12
C GLY A 851 19.23 5.32 28.77
N PRO A 852 19.20 6.31 27.88
CA PRO A 852 19.92 6.27 26.61
C PRO A 852 21.42 6.65 26.83
N THR A 853 22.29 6.03 26.04
CA THR A 853 23.68 6.53 25.89
C THR A 853 23.68 7.83 25.06
N ALA A 854 24.79 8.56 25.09
CA ALA A 854 24.94 9.78 24.31
C ALA A 854 24.86 9.51 22.78
N GLU A 855 25.44 8.39 22.35
CA GLU A 855 25.38 7.96 20.93
C GLU A 855 23.97 7.59 20.49
N GLU A 856 23.25 6.78 21.25
CA GLU A 856 21.86 6.41 20.96
C GLU A 856 20.94 7.64 20.88
N LEU A 857 21.13 8.59 21.82
CA LEU A 857 20.37 9.84 21.82
C LEU A 857 20.65 10.68 20.56
N ASP A 858 21.93 10.80 20.16
CA ASP A 858 22.32 11.57 18.98
C ASP A 858 21.78 10.94 17.69
N ASN A 859 21.91 9.62 17.55
CA ASN A 859 21.39 8.88 16.39
C ASN A 859 19.86 9.00 16.28
N ALA A 860 19.12 8.77 17.38
CA ALA A 860 17.67 8.90 17.41
C ALA A 860 17.22 10.34 17.08
N ARG A 861 17.91 11.33 17.61
CA ARG A 861 17.65 12.75 17.32
C ARG A 861 17.84 13.06 15.84
N LYS A 862 18.95 12.65 15.22
CA LYS A 862 19.21 12.82 13.78
C LYS A 862 18.13 12.18 12.93
N GLN A 863 17.73 10.95 13.24
CA GLN A 863 16.64 10.26 12.53
C GLN A 863 15.31 11.02 12.61
N ILE A 864 14.96 11.54 13.77
CA ILE A 864 13.73 12.32 13.98
C ILE A 864 13.80 13.63 13.21
N LEU A 865 14.91 14.37 13.30
CA LEU A 865 15.09 15.65 12.62
C LEU A 865 15.09 15.50 11.11
N ASN A 866 15.72 14.46 10.55
CA ASN A 866 15.69 14.16 9.11
C ASN A 866 14.27 13.89 8.59
N ARG A 867 13.42 13.23 9.39
CA ARG A 867 11.99 13.02 9.05
C ARG A 867 11.21 14.33 9.18
N LEU A 868 11.48 15.11 10.20
CA LEU A 868 10.80 16.39 10.42
C LEU A 868 11.08 17.38 9.27
N ASP A 869 12.31 17.44 8.77
CA ASP A 869 12.71 18.32 7.67
C ASP A 869 11.96 18.05 6.36
N VAL A 870 11.59 16.81 6.12
CA VAL A 870 10.73 16.45 5.00
C VAL A 870 9.26 16.70 5.35
N GLY A 871 8.83 16.19 6.51
CA GLY A 871 7.43 16.21 6.93
C GLY A 871 6.84 17.62 6.97
N ILE A 872 7.54 18.60 7.54
CA ILE A 872 7.03 19.97 7.67
C ILE A 872 6.77 20.69 6.33
N ARG A 873 7.31 20.16 5.24
CA ARG A 873 7.07 20.65 3.88
C ARG A 873 5.88 19.99 3.20
N GLU A 874 5.40 18.87 3.74
CA GLU A 874 4.30 18.10 3.17
C GLU A 874 2.94 18.70 3.58
N PRO A 875 2.02 18.95 2.63
CA PRO A 875 0.67 19.41 2.95
C PRO A 875 -0.08 18.51 3.92
N ASP A 876 0.10 17.18 3.81
CA ASP A 876 -0.53 16.20 4.71
C ASP A 876 -0.11 16.38 6.17
N TYR A 877 1.15 16.77 6.43
CA TYR A 877 1.66 17.01 7.79
C TYR A 877 0.92 18.17 8.46
N TRP A 878 0.74 19.28 7.74
CA TRP A 878 0.00 20.42 8.23
C TRP A 878 -1.49 20.14 8.35
N LEU A 879 -2.04 19.42 7.38
CA LEU A 879 -3.43 19.01 7.43
C LEU A 879 -3.71 18.19 8.70
N GLY A 880 -2.92 17.16 8.99
CA GLY A 880 -3.06 16.31 10.18
C GLY A 880 -2.87 17.08 11.51
N PHE A 881 -2.21 18.26 11.46
CA PHE A 881 -2.13 19.14 12.61
C PHE A 881 -3.35 20.05 12.74
N LEU A 882 -3.78 20.68 11.64
CA LEU A 882 -4.83 21.69 11.61
C LEU A 882 -6.25 21.09 11.73
N GLU A 883 -6.43 19.83 11.32
CA GLU A 883 -7.74 19.19 11.29
C GLU A 883 -8.37 18.95 12.69
N HIS A 884 -7.56 19.08 13.76
CA HIS A 884 -7.98 18.97 15.15
C HIS A 884 -7.34 20.05 16.04
N LEU A 885 -7.04 21.21 15.48
CA LEU A 885 -6.32 22.27 16.18
C LEU A 885 -7.10 22.75 17.41
N ASP A 886 -8.36 23.15 17.20
CA ASP A 886 -9.23 23.66 18.25
C ASP A 886 -9.88 22.51 19.04
N LEU A 887 -10.24 21.39 18.40
CA LEU A 887 -10.87 20.23 19.06
C LEU A 887 -9.97 19.63 20.15
N HIS A 888 -8.66 19.58 19.91
CA HIS A 888 -7.68 19.08 20.88
C HIS A 888 -6.98 20.20 21.68
N GLY A 889 -7.34 21.47 21.47
CA GLY A 889 -6.73 22.62 22.16
C GLY A 889 -5.24 22.76 21.90
N ARG A 890 -4.79 22.50 20.69
CA ARG A 890 -3.38 22.55 20.29
C ARG A 890 -2.93 23.98 19.99
N SER A 891 -1.63 24.22 20.03
CA SER A 891 -1.03 25.51 19.63
C SER A 891 -0.20 25.35 18.37
N LEU A 892 -0.32 26.29 17.43
CA LEU A 892 0.53 26.33 16.22
C LEU A 892 2.03 26.37 16.55
N SER A 893 2.41 26.91 17.71
CA SER A 893 3.79 26.90 18.20
C SER A 893 4.35 25.47 18.41
N GLU A 894 3.50 24.46 18.59
CA GLU A 894 3.94 23.07 18.68
C GLU A 894 4.71 22.62 17.44
N ILE A 895 4.26 23.02 16.23
CA ILE A 895 4.93 22.66 14.98
C ILE A 895 6.32 23.31 14.88
N THR A 896 6.37 24.64 15.06
CA THR A 896 7.60 25.42 14.84
C THR A 896 8.66 25.18 15.89
N SER A 897 8.26 24.83 17.12
CA SER A 897 9.20 24.52 18.21
C SER A 897 9.72 23.09 18.21
N GLN A 898 9.31 22.22 17.27
CA GLN A 898 9.67 20.80 17.31
C GLN A 898 11.19 20.58 17.23
N ARG A 899 11.85 21.20 16.26
CA ARG A 899 13.30 21.06 16.06
C ARG A 899 14.06 21.45 17.32
N ASP A 900 13.86 22.68 17.80
CA ASP A 900 14.55 23.21 19.00
C ASP A 900 14.29 22.36 20.24
N HIS A 901 13.08 21.78 20.32
CA HIS A 901 12.73 20.91 21.45
C HIS A 901 13.54 19.60 21.40
N TYR A 902 13.56 18.89 20.24
CA TYR A 902 14.35 17.67 20.11
C TYR A 902 15.85 17.91 20.29
N GLU A 903 16.36 19.04 19.84
CA GLU A 903 17.78 19.42 20.01
C GLU A 903 18.15 19.64 21.48
N ARG A 904 17.21 20.13 22.30
CA ARG A 904 17.44 20.40 23.75
C ARG A 904 17.24 19.20 24.67
N LEU A 905 16.45 18.19 24.26
CA LEU A 905 16.21 17.01 25.10
C LEU A 905 17.52 16.31 25.48
N THR A 906 17.74 16.10 26.78
CA THR A 906 18.87 15.36 27.30
C THR A 906 18.55 13.88 27.56
N ALA A 907 19.57 13.06 27.77
CA ALA A 907 19.40 11.65 28.16
C ALA A 907 18.57 11.53 29.45
N ALA A 908 18.81 12.45 30.39
CA ALA A 908 18.08 12.49 31.67
C ALA A 908 16.58 12.80 31.48
N ASP A 909 16.24 13.72 30.55
CA ASP A 909 14.85 14.08 30.26
C ASP A 909 14.10 12.87 29.65
N VAL A 910 14.74 12.18 28.69
CA VAL A 910 14.17 10.98 28.05
C VAL A 910 13.97 9.86 29.06
N GLN A 911 14.95 9.59 29.92
CA GLN A 911 14.86 8.60 30.99
C GLN A 911 13.78 8.96 32.01
N ALA A 912 13.72 10.22 32.44
CA ALA A 912 12.72 10.68 33.41
C ALA A 912 11.29 10.55 32.87
N ALA A 913 11.05 10.96 31.62
CA ALA A 913 9.76 10.77 30.96
C ALA A 913 9.39 9.29 30.84
N PHE A 914 10.36 8.44 30.47
CA PHE A 914 10.11 7.00 30.36
C PHE A 914 9.75 6.38 31.72
N ARG A 915 10.52 6.66 32.80
CA ARG A 915 10.26 6.19 34.17
C ARG A 915 8.90 6.64 34.72
N LYS A 916 8.43 7.83 34.34
CA LYS A 916 7.13 8.36 34.77
C LYS A 916 5.97 7.43 34.37
N TYR A 917 6.06 6.79 33.22
CA TYR A 917 5.01 5.91 32.67
C TYR A 917 5.33 4.42 32.83
N TYR A 918 6.61 4.02 32.82
CA TYR A 918 7.03 2.63 33.03
C TYR A 918 6.99 2.26 34.52
N VAL A 919 5.78 2.07 35.03
CA VAL A 919 5.52 1.68 36.41
C VAL A 919 4.59 0.46 36.42
N PRO A 920 4.66 -0.44 37.46
CA PRO A 920 3.85 -1.68 37.47
C PRO A 920 2.36 -1.48 37.23
N ALA A 921 1.78 -0.41 37.77
CA ALA A 921 0.36 -0.07 37.61
C ALA A 921 -0.07 0.21 36.15
N ARG A 922 0.89 0.43 35.25
CA ARG A 922 0.65 0.77 33.85
C ARG A 922 1.17 -0.28 32.85
N MET A 923 1.90 -1.29 33.33
CA MET A 923 2.49 -2.31 32.49
C MET A 923 1.44 -3.30 31.95
N PHE A 924 1.71 -3.83 30.77
CA PHE A 924 0.93 -4.91 30.17
C PHE A 924 1.80 -5.91 29.43
N THR A 925 1.27 -7.13 29.31
CA THR A 925 1.80 -8.21 28.47
C THR A 925 0.63 -8.90 27.77
N VAL A 926 0.75 -9.11 26.45
CA VAL A 926 -0.23 -9.86 25.67
C VAL A 926 0.49 -10.88 24.81
N THR A 927 0.14 -12.14 24.97
CA THR A 927 0.58 -13.22 24.08
C THR A 927 -0.62 -13.91 23.45
N ALA A 928 -0.48 -14.25 22.16
CA ALA A 928 -1.50 -15.05 21.46
C ALA A 928 -0.77 -16.18 20.70
N VAL A 929 -1.14 -17.42 20.97
CA VAL A 929 -0.51 -18.61 20.39
C VAL A 929 -1.54 -19.51 19.72
N PRO A 930 -1.16 -20.30 18.69
CA PRO A 930 -2.04 -21.33 18.10
C PRO A 930 -2.43 -22.41 19.12
N ALA A 931 -3.66 -22.95 19.02
CA ALA A 931 -4.19 -23.95 19.94
C ALA A 931 -3.35 -25.25 20.01
N GLU A 932 -2.85 -25.73 18.87
CA GLU A 932 -2.02 -26.96 18.81
C GLU A 932 -0.67 -26.79 19.50
N ALA A 933 -0.06 -25.60 19.41
CA ALA A 933 1.18 -25.28 20.11
C ALA A 933 1.01 -25.23 21.64
N SER A 934 -0.18 -24.80 22.12
CA SER A 934 -0.53 -24.79 23.55
C SER A 934 -0.59 -26.20 24.14
N ALA A 935 -1.05 -27.18 23.38
CA ALA A 935 -1.17 -28.56 23.84
C ALA A 935 0.21 -29.26 24.02
N VAL A 936 1.20 -28.90 23.19
CA VAL A 936 2.57 -29.41 23.29
C VAL A 936 3.30 -28.78 24.49
N ALA A 937 3.09 -27.50 24.77
CA ALA A 937 3.69 -26.84 25.95
C ALA A 937 3.07 -27.30 27.27
N ALA A 938 1.78 -27.64 27.30
CA ALA A 938 1.09 -28.14 28.49
C ALA A 938 1.46 -29.60 28.85
N GLY A 939 2.00 -30.37 27.90
CA GLY A 939 2.53 -31.71 28.16
C GLY A 939 3.86 -31.72 28.94
N GLY A 940 4.50 -30.58 29.16
CA GLY A 940 5.77 -30.43 29.85
C GLY A 940 5.72 -29.84 31.25
N VAL A 941 4.62 -29.20 31.68
CA VAL A 941 4.46 -28.67 33.05
C VAL A 941 2.99 -28.72 33.44
N GLY A 942 2.74 -29.32 34.59
CA GLY A 942 1.38 -29.56 35.10
C GLY A 942 0.52 -28.28 35.17
N SER A 943 -0.75 -28.49 34.89
CA SER A 943 -1.82 -27.53 34.92
C SER A 943 -1.78 -26.57 36.13
N VAL A 944 -1.68 -25.27 35.85
CA VAL A 944 -2.05 -24.24 36.84
C VAL A 944 -3.41 -23.71 36.46
N THR A 945 -4.41 -24.18 37.13
CA THR A 945 -5.78 -23.64 37.09
C THR A 945 -5.79 -22.18 37.55
N ALA A 946 -6.49 -21.34 36.81
CA ALA A 946 -6.74 -19.97 37.20
C ALA A 946 -7.52 -19.95 38.54
N ALA A 947 -6.88 -19.49 39.59
CA ALA A 947 -7.56 -19.19 40.85
C ALA A 947 -8.20 -17.79 40.73
N ALA A 948 -9.52 -17.80 40.64
CA ALA A 948 -10.30 -16.60 40.86
C ALA A 948 -10.25 -16.25 42.37
N SER A 949 -9.55 -15.19 42.73
CA SER A 949 -9.62 -14.59 44.07
C SER A 949 -10.93 -13.82 44.18
N GLN A 950 -11.83 -14.30 45.04
CA GLN A 950 -13.00 -13.53 45.52
C GLN A 950 -12.51 -12.41 46.46
N PRO A 951 -13.23 -11.29 46.55
CA PRO A 951 -12.86 -10.15 47.38
C PRO A 951 -13.31 -10.34 48.85
N GLU A 952 -12.47 -9.96 49.82
CA GLU A 952 -12.89 -9.33 51.04
C GLU A 952 -12.74 -7.80 50.97
#